data_fcfbf2e9bbdc35712cbdd3c33f815ad4
#
_entry.id   fcfbf2e9bbdc35712cbdd3c33f815ad4
#
_cell.length_a   1.000
_cell.length_b   1.000
_cell.length_c   1.000
_cell.angle_alpha   90.00
_cell.angle_beta   90.00
_cell.angle_gamma   90.00
#
_symmetry.space_group_name_H-M   'P 1'
#
loop_
_entity.id
_entity.type
_entity.pdbx_description
1 polymer ?
#
loop_
_entity_poly.entity_id
_entity_poly.type
_entity_poly.pdbx_seq_one_letter_code
_entity_poly.pdbx_strand_id
1 'polypeptide(L)'
;MDDRLGRPPAETVFTPEAPVPGPRTAVPEPRTAVPELPGWLVPRPRLAERLSRGVLGPLTVVVGPVGAGKSALATEWLHTGRAPGPVACVRCEGREERPDVFWPRILTALSGAGVDLPAFDDVPVNELLVARLSAELALRGTPVVLVLDDFQPEPGSPVAEGVVSLLRHTSSMLRLVVLSRRDPPLHLHRYRLSRELTELRTADLAFTDAETASLLSQHGLDVARHVVRALRRRTAGWAAGIRLAAMSMQGQLHPDRFIARFAGDDEAIVTYLVEEVLDVQSPEMRRLLLTTSVLEHVNAELATEVAGEEAGRYFATLVRQNSFLQPLGQGWFRCHRMFADVLQLRLQHELPGSVAGVHRRAAAWLAEHACLAAAVGHALAADDAHYAARLVVEQLGIGQLLGLTATRLPDIPDQWSPAETSPAETRTEDPEPVLVAAAARCTDADAVAEALADAARLTDALPDTETDRTLRCRLTHAVIRMAAEHSRDLAAARAAAAESRALCARLPAHALAERPEIRALTQFVLGRAELRAGDLRAAEPLLTSGLKAAGATENGALRRGCLVELALLEAVRGRFRAAGEFATLATRPPLPTWTARDSSNATLLVVRAWVALARGEPDVVRAELGHVGAALHALPDPFTAGVASLVGRLVNLAGQGPPAVPDALLDTAGPWLPPTLRQPLARACAASLDTPCARAHRPAPGDGHGTADVTVERLTAREEDVLGRLSQMMTTEEIAEDLFLSVNTVKTHLKSVYRKLAVSRRSAAVRRARELQLL
;
A
#
# COMPACT_ATOMS: atom_id res chain seq x y z
N MET A 1 62.38 -13.47 -80.52
CA MET A 1 63.42 -14.23 -79.81
C MET A 1 62.76 -14.82 -78.56
N ASP A 2 62.57 -16.07 -78.69
CA ASP A 2 62.40 -17.23 -77.79
C ASP A 2 61.24 -17.13 -76.76
N ASP A 3 60.13 -17.69 -77.02
CA ASP A 3 59.74 -19.12 -77.19
C ASP A 3 60.11 -19.99 -75.99
N ARG A 4 59.09 -20.29 -75.16
CA ARG A 4 58.90 -21.57 -74.49
C ARG A 4 57.53 -21.71 -73.88
N LEU A 5 56.67 -22.31 -74.66
CA LEU A 5 55.42 -22.97 -74.25
C LEU A 5 55.74 -24.15 -73.28
N GLY A 6 55.22 -24.11 -72.05
CA GLY A 6 55.20 -25.23 -71.14
C GLY A 6 53.78 -25.85 -71.07
N ARG A 7 53.70 -27.14 -71.41
CA ARG A 7 52.48 -27.96 -71.33
C ARG A 7 51.80 -27.98 -69.94
N PRO A 8 50.47 -28.18 -69.93
CA PRO A 8 49.76 -28.41 -68.67
C PRO A 8 49.99 -29.87 -68.20
N PRO A 9 50.03 -30.13 -66.86
CA PRO A 9 50.10 -31.45 -66.30
C PRO A 9 48.74 -32.17 -66.31
N ALA A 10 48.76 -33.46 -66.38
CA ALA A 10 47.70 -34.44 -66.61
C ALA A 10 46.61 -34.40 -65.51
N GLU A 11 45.36 -34.56 -65.90
CA GLU A 11 44.24 -34.87 -65.09
C GLU A 11 44.47 -36.08 -64.20
N THR A 12 44.46 -35.88 -62.87
CA THR A 12 44.39 -36.98 -61.87
C THR A 12 42.94 -37.37 -61.70
N VAL A 13 42.59 -38.56 -62.15
CA VAL A 13 41.29 -39.20 -61.90
C VAL A 13 41.13 -39.44 -60.41
N PHE A 14 40.18 -38.69 -59.79
CA PHE A 14 39.77 -38.90 -58.41
C PHE A 14 38.82 -40.10 -58.36
N THR A 15 39.25 -41.19 -57.75
CA THR A 15 38.37 -42.25 -57.23
C THR A 15 37.67 -41.78 -56.01
N PRO A 16 36.34 -41.93 -55.85
CA PRO A 16 35.65 -41.53 -54.65
C PRO A 16 36.02 -42.44 -53.48
N GLU A 17 36.74 -41.91 -52.52
CA GLU A 17 36.90 -42.51 -51.20
C GLU A 17 35.54 -42.62 -50.50
N ALA A 18 35.29 -43.75 -49.84
CA ALA A 18 34.10 -44.00 -49.02
C ALA A 18 33.94 -42.87 -47.92
N PRO A 19 32.71 -42.44 -47.57
CA PRO A 19 32.48 -41.41 -46.60
C PRO A 19 33.03 -41.84 -45.22
N VAL A 20 33.98 -41.06 -44.71
CA VAL A 20 34.43 -41.17 -43.34
C VAL A 20 33.22 -40.87 -42.44
N PRO A 21 32.87 -41.75 -41.49
CA PRO A 21 31.79 -41.46 -40.56
C PRO A 21 32.15 -40.21 -39.74
N GLY A 22 31.40 -39.12 -39.92
CA GLY A 22 31.54 -37.89 -39.12
C GLY A 22 31.41 -38.23 -37.63
N PRO A 23 31.96 -37.37 -36.75
CA PRO A 23 31.87 -37.65 -35.33
C PRO A 23 30.38 -37.74 -34.94
N ARG A 24 29.97 -38.94 -34.50
CA ARG A 24 28.71 -39.14 -33.84
C ARG A 24 28.70 -38.14 -32.66
N THR A 25 27.87 -37.10 -32.77
CA THR A 25 27.52 -36.28 -31.62
C THR A 25 26.95 -37.25 -30.59
N ALA A 26 27.78 -37.58 -29.60
CA ALA A 26 27.36 -38.34 -28.45
C ALA A 26 26.18 -37.59 -27.83
N VAL A 27 24.99 -38.18 -27.89
CA VAL A 27 23.84 -37.75 -27.11
C VAL A 27 24.33 -37.75 -25.66
N PRO A 28 24.31 -36.65 -24.93
CA PRO A 28 24.74 -36.63 -23.53
C PRO A 28 23.90 -37.71 -22.80
N GLU A 29 24.61 -38.63 -22.14
CA GLU A 29 23.98 -39.69 -21.36
C GLU A 29 23.00 -39.07 -20.35
N PRO A 30 21.76 -39.59 -20.23
CA PRO A 30 20.81 -39.08 -19.24
C PRO A 30 21.46 -39.27 -17.86
N ARG A 31 21.69 -38.16 -17.15
CA ARG A 31 22.14 -38.20 -15.77
C ARG A 31 21.05 -38.80 -14.90
N THR A 32 21.13 -40.08 -14.64
CA THR A 32 20.21 -40.89 -13.81
C THR A 32 20.54 -40.79 -12.32
N ALA A 33 21.65 -40.12 -11.95
CA ALA A 33 22.02 -39.87 -10.56
C ALA A 33 21.32 -38.61 -10.04
N VAL A 34 20.86 -38.67 -8.79
CA VAL A 34 20.41 -37.48 -8.05
C VAL A 34 21.51 -36.41 -8.13
N PRO A 35 21.24 -35.19 -8.64
CA PRO A 35 22.27 -34.19 -8.80
C PRO A 35 22.91 -33.89 -7.44
N GLU A 36 24.24 -33.73 -7.39
CA GLU A 36 24.93 -33.30 -6.14
C GLU A 36 24.39 -31.97 -5.66
N LEU A 37 24.27 -31.83 -4.34
CA LEU A 37 23.88 -30.56 -3.72
C LEU A 37 24.98 -29.52 -3.96
N PRO A 38 24.69 -28.43 -4.67
CA PRO A 38 25.67 -27.36 -4.83
C PRO A 38 26.04 -26.77 -3.48
N GLY A 39 27.35 -26.53 -3.25
CA GLY A 39 27.84 -25.96 -1.98
C GLY A 39 27.25 -24.58 -1.61
N TRP A 40 26.66 -23.91 -2.58
CA TRP A 40 25.98 -22.61 -2.41
C TRP A 40 24.47 -22.73 -2.15
N LEU A 41 23.94 -23.94 -2.01
CA LEU A 41 22.50 -24.15 -1.78
C LEU A 41 22.13 -23.67 -0.38
N VAL A 42 21.15 -22.80 -0.29
CA VAL A 42 20.50 -22.44 0.96
C VAL A 42 19.36 -23.42 1.24
N PRO A 43 19.42 -24.20 2.33
CA PRO A 43 18.35 -25.12 2.68
C PRO A 43 17.01 -24.42 2.91
N ARG A 44 15.94 -25.00 2.36
CA ARG A 44 14.59 -24.44 2.43
C ARG A 44 13.59 -25.47 2.98
N PRO A 45 13.75 -25.91 4.24
CA PRO A 45 13.00 -27.04 4.82
C PRO A 45 11.48 -26.84 4.74
N ARG A 46 11.00 -25.58 4.84
CA ARG A 46 9.56 -25.28 4.70
C ARG A 46 8.98 -25.67 3.34
N LEU A 47 9.77 -25.53 2.27
CA LEU A 47 9.36 -25.88 0.92
C LEU A 47 9.59 -27.36 0.62
N ALA A 48 10.70 -27.93 1.07
CA ALA A 48 10.99 -29.35 0.97
C ALA A 48 9.90 -30.17 1.69
N GLU A 49 9.44 -29.74 2.86
CA GLU A 49 8.33 -30.34 3.59
C GLU A 49 7.00 -30.23 2.82
N ARG A 50 6.75 -29.08 2.20
CA ARG A 50 5.54 -28.87 1.39
C ARG A 50 5.57 -29.73 0.13
N LEU A 51 6.75 -29.89 -0.49
CA LEU A 51 6.94 -30.78 -1.63
C LEU A 51 6.73 -32.25 -1.21
N SER A 52 7.28 -32.68 -0.06
CA SER A 52 7.10 -34.04 0.48
C SER A 52 5.63 -34.36 0.73
N ARG A 53 4.83 -33.41 1.21
CA ARG A 53 3.38 -33.58 1.32
C ARG A 53 2.68 -33.59 -0.03
N GLY A 54 3.16 -32.78 -0.97
CA GLY A 54 2.60 -32.67 -2.31
C GLY A 54 2.70 -33.96 -3.10
N VAL A 55 3.83 -34.67 -3.03
CA VAL A 55 4.06 -35.90 -3.76
C VAL A 55 3.25 -37.12 -3.22
N LEU A 56 2.51 -36.95 -2.14
CA LEU A 56 1.50 -37.91 -1.74
C LEU A 56 0.25 -37.86 -2.63
N GLY A 57 0.01 -36.69 -3.27
CA GLY A 57 -1.02 -36.49 -4.29
C GLY A 57 -0.50 -36.77 -5.71
N PRO A 58 -1.38 -36.85 -6.72
CA PRO A 58 -1.03 -37.19 -8.10
C PRO A 58 -0.22 -36.10 -8.81
N LEU A 59 -0.42 -34.81 -8.48
CA LEU A 59 0.21 -33.70 -9.19
C LEU A 59 0.72 -32.61 -8.24
N THR A 60 2.00 -32.31 -8.35
CA THR A 60 2.64 -31.16 -7.69
C THR A 60 3.26 -30.26 -8.75
N VAL A 61 2.98 -28.97 -8.69
CA VAL A 61 3.46 -27.98 -9.65
C VAL A 61 4.23 -26.89 -8.91
N VAL A 62 5.45 -26.61 -9.38
CA VAL A 62 6.31 -25.55 -8.87
C VAL A 62 6.51 -24.53 -9.99
N VAL A 63 5.82 -23.39 -9.89
CA VAL A 63 5.86 -22.34 -10.91
C VAL A 63 6.52 -21.07 -10.37
N GLY A 64 7.49 -20.58 -11.13
CA GLY A 64 8.17 -19.34 -10.79
C GLY A 64 9.17 -18.92 -11.86
N PRO A 65 9.64 -17.66 -11.82
CA PRO A 65 10.57 -17.13 -12.81
C PRO A 65 11.90 -17.90 -12.86
N VAL A 66 12.68 -17.63 -13.88
CA VAL A 66 14.08 -18.07 -13.96
C VAL A 66 14.80 -17.57 -12.70
N GLY A 67 15.72 -18.34 -12.15
CA GLY A 67 16.45 -17.97 -10.94
C GLY A 67 15.64 -17.98 -9.62
N ALA A 68 14.38 -18.46 -9.62
CA ALA A 68 13.59 -18.59 -8.37
C ALA A 68 14.00 -19.78 -7.48
N GLY A 69 14.93 -20.63 -7.95
CA GLY A 69 15.46 -21.77 -7.19
C GLY A 69 14.58 -23.02 -7.27
N LYS A 70 13.79 -23.19 -8.33
CA LYS A 70 12.93 -24.38 -8.54
C LYS A 70 13.71 -25.69 -8.58
N SER A 71 14.70 -25.79 -9.48
CA SER A 71 15.56 -26.97 -9.63
C SER A 71 16.38 -27.24 -8.37
N ALA A 72 16.89 -26.18 -7.72
CA ALA A 72 17.61 -26.28 -6.45
C ALA A 72 16.72 -26.87 -5.34
N LEU A 73 15.45 -26.44 -5.26
CA LEU A 73 14.47 -26.99 -4.32
C LEU A 73 14.18 -28.48 -4.60
N ALA A 74 14.01 -28.85 -5.87
CA ALA A 74 13.80 -30.26 -6.24
C ALA A 74 15.01 -31.11 -5.85
N THR A 75 16.24 -30.62 -6.13
CA THR A 75 17.48 -31.32 -5.74
C THR A 75 17.60 -31.45 -4.22
N GLU A 76 17.31 -30.38 -3.44
CA GLU A 76 17.27 -30.44 -1.97
C GLU A 76 16.27 -31.49 -1.49
N TRP A 77 15.06 -31.47 -2.04
CA TRP A 77 14.02 -32.43 -1.66
C TRP A 77 14.40 -33.88 -1.96
N LEU A 78 15.01 -34.13 -3.12
CA LEU A 78 15.48 -35.47 -3.50
C LEU A 78 16.45 -36.05 -2.48
N HIS A 79 17.32 -35.26 -1.90
CA HIS A 79 18.25 -35.67 -0.86
C HIS A 79 17.61 -35.93 0.51
N THR A 80 16.35 -35.54 0.71
CA THR A 80 15.64 -35.86 1.97
C THR A 80 15.22 -37.32 2.08
N GLY A 81 15.19 -38.07 0.97
CA GLY A 81 14.74 -39.44 0.90
C GLY A 81 13.25 -39.68 1.23
N ARG A 82 12.45 -38.60 1.23
CA ARG A 82 11.02 -38.61 1.63
C ARG A 82 10.06 -38.88 0.44
N ALA A 83 10.54 -39.45 -0.62
CA ALA A 83 9.68 -39.83 -1.73
C ALA A 83 8.92 -41.14 -1.42
N PRO A 84 7.66 -41.31 -1.86
CA PRO A 84 6.84 -42.47 -1.58
C PRO A 84 7.26 -43.72 -2.39
N GLY A 85 8.24 -43.60 -3.28
CA GLY A 85 8.75 -44.67 -4.13
C GLY A 85 9.95 -44.23 -4.97
N PRO A 86 10.34 -45.00 -6.01
CA PRO A 86 11.45 -44.62 -6.88
C PRO A 86 11.18 -43.27 -7.58
N VAL A 87 12.26 -42.48 -7.74
CA VAL A 87 12.16 -41.13 -8.32
C VAL A 87 12.95 -41.08 -9.62
N ALA A 88 12.25 -40.78 -10.71
CA ALA A 88 12.84 -40.52 -12.03
C ALA A 88 12.86 -39.01 -12.28
N CYS A 89 14.00 -38.45 -12.67
CA CYS A 89 14.16 -37.03 -12.97
C CYS A 89 14.50 -36.86 -14.46
N VAL A 90 13.76 -35.98 -15.12
CA VAL A 90 14.00 -35.58 -16.51
C VAL A 90 14.09 -34.07 -16.57
N ARG A 91 15.22 -33.55 -17.06
CA ARG A 91 15.37 -32.13 -17.38
C ARG A 91 14.94 -31.91 -18.82
N CYS A 92 13.99 -31.06 -19.01
CA CYS A 92 13.47 -30.65 -20.31
C CYS A 92 14.32 -29.48 -20.82
N GLU A 93 14.68 -29.50 -22.12
CA GLU A 93 15.63 -28.50 -22.70
C GLU A 93 15.02 -27.80 -23.93
N GLY A 94 13.71 -27.52 -23.90
CA GLY A 94 13.00 -26.88 -25.01
C GLY A 94 12.80 -27.81 -26.23
N ARG A 95 12.98 -29.13 -26.06
CA ARG A 95 12.75 -30.14 -27.09
C ARG A 95 11.53 -31.02 -26.81
N GLU A 96 10.67 -30.55 -25.87
CA GLU A 96 9.48 -31.28 -25.41
C GLU A 96 8.37 -31.36 -26.47
N GLU A 97 8.48 -30.64 -27.57
CA GLU A 97 7.51 -30.71 -28.67
C GLU A 97 7.65 -31.95 -29.51
N ARG A 98 8.78 -32.66 -29.38
CA ARG A 98 9.12 -33.85 -30.12
C ARG A 98 8.87 -35.12 -29.30
N PRO A 99 7.77 -35.84 -29.53
CA PRO A 99 7.45 -37.09 -28.82
C PRO A 99 8.53 -38.14 -28.92
N ASP A 100 9.18 -38.23 -30.09
CA ASP A 100 10.26 -39.19 -30.40
C ASP A 100 11.55 -38.96 -29.60
N VAL A 101 11.71 -37.78 -28.99
CA VAL A 101 12.81 -37.47 -28.07
C VAL A 101 12.35 -37.54 -26.61
N PHE A 102 11.16 -37.04 -26.31
CA PHE A 102 10.65 -36.91 -24.94
C PHE A 102 10.38 -38.30 -24.30
N TRP A 103 9.59 -39.15 -24.94
CA TRP A 103 9.18 -40.42 -24.34
C TRP A 103 10.33 -41.41 -24.11
N PRO A 104 11.31 -41.58 -25.02
CA PRO A 104 12.48 -42.39 -24.72
C PRO A 104 13.29 -41.92 -23.51
N ARG A 105 13.38 -40.59 -23.29
CA ARG A 105 14.04 -40.02 -22.10
C ARG A 105 13.26 -40.36 -20.82
N ILE A 106 11.92 -40.34 -20.87
CA ILE A 106 11.07 -40.74 -19.72
C ILE A 106 11.32 -42.22 -19.41
N LEU A 107 11.30 -43.11 -20.43
CA LEU A 107 11.53 -44.54 -20.23
C LEU A 107 12.93 -44.82 -19.66
N THR A 108 13.95 -44.17 -20.20
CA THR A 108 15.32 -44.30 -19.69
C THR A 108 15.44 -43.83 -18.24
N ALA A 109 14.81 -42.69 -17.89
CA ALA A 109 14.83 -42.17 -16.53
C ALA A 109 14.09 -43.06 -15.54
N LEU A 110 12.97 -43.64 -15.94
CA LEU A 110 12.21 -44.60 -15.14
C LEU A 110 13.02 -45.88 -14.88
N SER A 111 13.59 -46.47 -15.93
CA SER A 111 14.46 -47.66 -15.82
C SER A 111 15.69 -47.38 -14.96
N GLY A 112 16.33 -46.21 -15.13
CA GLY A 112 17.48 -45.78 -14.33
C GLY A 112 17.14 -45.53 -12.85
N ALA A 113 15.88 -45.24 -12.55
CA ALA A 113 15.37 -45.11 -11.19
C ALA A 113 15.00 -46.50 -10.56
N GLY A 114 15.27 -47.59 -11.24
CA GLY A 114 14.92 -48.91 -10.76
C GLY A 114 13.45 -49.30 -10.96
N VAL A 115 12.75 -48.60 -11.85
CA VAL A 115 11.39 -48.96 -12.25
C VAL A 115 11.50 -50.08 -13.27
N ASP A 116 11.11 -51.29 -12.87
CA ASP A 116 11.10 -52.46 -13.80
C ASP A 116 10.00 -52.26 -14.83
N LEU A 117 10.41 -52.07 -16.08
CA LEU A 117 9.55 -51.86 -17.24
C LEU A 117 9.88 -52.86 -18.34
N PRO A 118 8.89 -53.41 -19.05
CA PRO A 118 9.14 -54.24 -20.22
C PRO A 118 9.82 -53.43 -21.33
N ALA A 119 10.46 -54.11 -22.28
CA ALA A 119 11.03 -53.46 -23.46
C ALA A 119 9.95 -52.76 -24.29
N PHE A 120 10.25 -51.53 -24.73
CA PHE A 120 9.39 -50.70 -25.58
C PHE A 120 9.93 -50.50 -26.99
N ASP A 121 10.96 -51.27 -27.37
CA ASP A 121 11.69 -51.09 -28.65
C ASP A 121 10.81 -51.28 -29.90
N ASP A 122 9.78 -52.12 -29.81
CA ASP A 122 8.83 -52.39 -30.89
C ASP A 122 7.56 -51.52 -30.84
N VAL A 123 7.46 -50.57 -29.89
CA VAL A 123 6.26 -49.72 -29.73
C VAL A 123 6.48 -48.37 -30.40
N PRO A 124 5.66 -48.01 -31.39
CA PRO A 124 5.78 -46.69 -32.01
C PRO A 124 5.56 -45.56 -30.97
N VAL A 125 6.33 -44.47 -31.10
CA VAL A 125 6.27 -43.34 -30.19
C VAL A 125 5.03 -42.47 -30.48
N ASN A 126 3.87 -42.96 -30.04
CA ASN A 126 2.57 -42.35 -30.19
C ASN A 126 1.69 -42.66 -28.95
N GLU A 127 0.40 -42.51 -29.07
CA GLU A 127 -0.59 -42.78 -28.00
C GLU A 127 -0.52 -44.23 -27.48
N LEU A 128 -0.11 -45.20 -28.31
CA LEU A 128 0.04 -46.60 -27.90
C LEU A 128 1.17 -46.79 -26.88
N LEU A 129 2.29 -46.09 -27.04
CA LEU A 129 3.38 -46.10 -26.06
C LEU A 129 2.90 -45.53 -24.72
N VAL A 130 2.20 -44.39 -24.73
CA VAL A 130 1.65 -43.77 -23.55
C VAL A 130 0.64 -44.67 -22.84
N ALA A 131 -0.25 -45.31 -23.62
CA ALA A 131 -1.25 -46.25 -23.08
C ALA A 131 -0.59 -47.47 -22.43
N ARG A 132 0.41 -48.06 -23.08
CA ARG A 132 1.16 -49.20 -22.54
C ARG A 132 1.94 -48.80 -21.29
N LEU A 133 2.66 -47.68 -21.31
CA LEU A 133 3.37 -47.17 -20.13
C LEU A 133 2.41 -46.90 -18.96
N SER A 134 1.24 -46.32 -19.24
CA SER A 134 0.21 -46.11 -18.24
C SER A 134 -0.27 -47.41 -17.59
N ALA A 135 -0.50 -48.46 -18.41
CA ALA A 135 -0.93 -49.77 -17.92
C ALA A 135 0.14 -50.42 -17.02
N GLU A 136 1.41 -50.39 -17.46
CA GLU A 136 2.53 -50.93 -16.68
C GLU A 136 2.71 -50.19 -15.33
N LEU A 137 2.62 -48.89 -15.33
CA LEU A 137 2.69 -48.10 -14.10
C LEU A 137 1.50 -48.34 -13.17
N ALA A 138 0.28 -48.51 -13.71
CA ALA A 138 -0.92 -48.78 -12.93
C ALA A 138 -0.91 -50.13 -12.22
N LEU A 139 -0.19 -51.14 -12.75
CA LEU A 139 -0.08 -52.47 -12.16
C LEU A 139 0.93 -52.54 -11.00
N ARG A 140 1.64 -51.47 -10.70
CA ARG A 140 2.67 -51.47 -9.64
C ARG A 140 2.06 -51.48 -8.25
N GLY A 141 2.80 -52.07 -7.30
CA GLY A 141 2.43 -52.06 -5.87
C GLY A 141 2.91 -50.80 -5.10
N THR A 142 3.82 -50.02 -5.71
CA THR A 142 4.38 -48.80 -5.10
C THR A 142 4.34 -47.67 -6.11
N PRO A 143 3.98 -46.43 -5.67
CA PRO A 143 3.92 -45.30 -6.57
C PRO A 143 5.33 -44.92 -7.08
N VAL A 144 5.38 -44.36 -8.29
CA VAL A 144 6.59 -43.83 -8.91
C VAL A 144 6.48 -42.30 -8.93
N VAL A 145 7.55 -41.63 -8.58
CA VAL A 145 7.62 -40.16 -8.69
C VAL A 145 8.37 -39.80 -9.96
N LEU A 146 7.74 -39.03 -10.84
CA LEU A 146 8.37 -38.47 -12.04
C LEU A 146 8.53 -36.96 -11.85
N VAL A 147 9.76 -36.46 -11.87
CA VAL A 147 10.10 -35.04 -11.81
C VAL A 147 10.45 -34.55 -13.19
N LEU A 148 9.69 -33.59 -13.71
CA LEU A 148 9.96 -32.89 -14.96
C LEU A 148 10.48 -31.49 -14.64
N ASP A 149 11.77 -31.26 -14.87
CA ASP A 149 12.39 -29.95 -14.63
C ASP A 149 12.43 -29.12 -15.92
N ASP A 150 12.02 -27.86 -15.80
CA ASP A 150 11.85 -26.86 -16.88
C ASP A 150 10.87 -27.35 -17.99
N PHE A 151 9.78 -28.01 -17.59
CA PHE A 151 8.77 -28.56 -18.50
C PHE A 151 7.81 -27.46 -18.98
N GLN A 152 7.88 -27.13 -20.28
CA GLN A 152 7.17 -26.00 -20.88
C GLN A 152 6.58 -26.34 -22.28
N PRO A 153 5.84 -27.42 -22.46
CA PRO A 153 5.27 -27.75 -23.77
C PRO A 153 4.20 -26.75 -24.18
N GLU A 154 4.00 -26.57 -25.48
CA GLU A 154 2.90 -25.77 -25.99
C GLU A 154 1.54 -26.43 -25.66
N PRO A 155 0.48 -25.62 -25.38
CA PRO A 155 -0.86 -26.12 -25.17
C PRO A 155 -1.36 -26.92 -26.38
N GLY A 156 -1.88 -28.16 -26.15
CA GLY A 156 -2.35 -29.04 -27.21
C GLY A 156 -1.23 -29.78 -27.95
N SER A 157 0.02 -29.65 -27.51
CA SER A 157 1.10 -30.48 -28.09
C SER A 157 0.91 -31.95 -27.76
N PRO A 158 1.34 -32.89 -28.64
CA PRO A 158 1.22 -34.35 -28.39
C PRO A 158 1.90 -34.78 -27.09
N VAL A 159 2.96 -34.11 -26.67
CA VAL A 159 3.64 -34.38 -25.40
C VAL A 159 2.77 -33.92 -24.20
N ALA A 160 2.19 -32.74 -24.25
CA ALA A 160 1.30 -32.25 -23.17
C ALA A 160 0.08 -33.20 -23.03
N GLU A 161 -0.55 -33.56 -24.12
CA GLU A 161 -1.68 -34.50 -24.13
C GLU A 161 -1.29 -35.88 -23.63
N GLY A 162 -0.13 -36.39 -24.05
CA GLY A 162 0.42 -37.65 -23.58
C GLY A 162 0.67 -37.66 -22.06
N VAL A 163 1.21 -36.59 -21.49
CA VAL A 163 1.42 -36.45 -20.03
C VAL A 163 0.07 -36.37 -19.29
N VAL A 164 -0.92 -35.67 -19.86
CA VAL A 164 -2.29 -35.66 -19.31
C VAL A 164 -2.91 -37.04 -19.33
N SER A 165 -2.74 -37.80 -20.44
CA SER A 165 -3.21 -39.17 -20.58
C SER A 165 -2.53 -40.09 -19.56
N LEU A 166 -1.20 -39.98 -19.43
CA LEU A 166 -0.42 -40.76 -18.45
C LEU A 166 -0.92 -40.54 -17.03
N LEU A 167 -1.08 -39.28 -16.59
CA LEU A 167 -1.62 -38.93 -15.26
C LEU A 167 -3.02 -39.51 -15.02
N ARG A 168 -3.86 -39.53 -16.06
CA ARG A 168 -5.25 -39.97 -15.93
C ARG A 168 -5.36 -41.49 -15.78
N HIS A 169 -4.50 -42.25 -16.45
CA HIS A 169 -4.66 -43.70 -16.57
C HIS A 169 -3.75 -44.50 -15.63
N THR A 170 -2.89 -43.90 -14.86
CA THR A 170 -1.97 -44.58 -13.93
C THR A 170 -2.57 -44.88 -12.55
N SER A 171 -3.87 -44.67 -12.35
CA SER A 171 -4.60 -45.06 -11.10
C SER A 171 -3.89 -44.66 -9.81
N SER A 172 -3.36 -43.46 -9.75
CA SER A 172 -2.61 -42.93 -8.61
C SER A 172 -1.23 -43.55 -8.37
N MET A 173 -0.72 -44.37 -9.25
CA MET A 173 0.63 -44.96 -9.14
C MET A 173 1.71 -44.00 -9.69
N LEU A 174 1.36 -43.02 -10.48
CA LEU A 174 2.27 -41.93 -10.87
C LEU A 174 2.06 -40.70 -9.98
N ARG A 175 3.14 -40.17 -9.44
CA ARG A 175 3.22 -38.89 -8.74
C ARG A 175 4.06 -37.96 -9.61
N LEU A 176 3.40 -36.99 -10.22
CA LEU A 176 4.08 -36.06 -11.12
C LEU A 176 4.46 -34.78 -10.39
N VAL A 177 5.73 -34.41 -10.46
CA VAL A 177 6.26 -33.12 -10.01
C VAL A 177 6.72 -32.34 -11.24
N VAL A 178 6.13 -31.19 -11.47
CA VAL A 178 6.47 -30.34 -12.62
C VAL A 178 7.07 -29.03 -12.13
N LEU A 179 8.29 -28.75 -12.56
CA LEU A 179 8.95 -27.45 -12.36
C LEU A 179 8.86 -26.69 -13.68
N SER A 180 8.24 -25.51 -13.65
CA SER A 180 7.99 -24.73 -14.86
C SER A 180 8.15 -23.24 -14.61
N ARG A 181 8.37 -22.48 -15.68
CA ARG A 181 8.35 -21.00 -15.63
C ARG A 181 6.92 -20.46 -15.71
N ARG A 182 6.02 -21.22 -16.34
CA ARG A 182 4.59 -20.89 -16.55
C ARG A 182 3.70 -22.05 -16.11
N ASP A 183 2.41 -21.83 -16.04
CA ASP A 183 1.46 -22.92 -15.78
C ASP A 183 1.55 -23.98 -16.86
N PRO A 184 1.88 -25.24 -16.52
CA PRO A 184 1.92 -26.30 -17.50
C PRO A 184 0.49 -26.60 -18.00
N PRO A 185 0.32 -26.95 -19.30
CA PRO A 185 -0.99 -27.24 -19.92
C PRO A 185 -1.54 -28.61 -19.53
N LEU A 186 -1.64 -28.89 -18.22
CA LEU A 186 -2.04 -30.16 -17.63
C LEU A 186 -3.44 -30.15 -17.02
N HIS A 187 -4.33 -29.27 -17.48
CA HIS A 187 -5.70 -29.10 -16.94
C HIS A 187 -5.74 -28.91 -15.43
N LEU A 188 -4.85 -28.08 -14.87
CA LEU A 188 -4.67 -27.84 -13.43
C LEU A 188 -5.97 -27.58 -12.68
N HIS A 189 -6.96 -26.94 -13.33
CA HIS A 189 -8.28 -26.67 -12.75
C HIS A 189 -9.01 -27.92 -12.25
N ARG A 190 -8.84 -29.06 -12.93
CA ARG A 190 -9.46 -30.34 -12.52
C ARG A 190 -8.86 -30.83 -11.20
N TYR A 191 -7.54 -30.88 -11.10
CA TYR A 191 -6.83 -31.31 -9.90
C TYR A 191 -7.02 -30.32 -8.75
N ARG A 192 -7.23 -29.05 -9.06
CA ARG A 192 -7.54 -28.01 -8.06
C ARG A 192 -8.94 -28.21 -7.45
N LEU A 193 -9.93 -28.56 -8.27
CA LEU A 193 -11.29 -28.86 -7.82
C LEU A 193 -11.36 -30.14 -6.98
N SER A 194 -10.61 -31.20 -7.34
CA SER A 194 -10.54 -32.45 -6.58
C SER A 194 -9.62 -32.39 -5.35
N ARG A 195 -8.93 -31.25 -5.11
CA ARG A 195 -7.92 -31.07 -4.07
C ARG A 195 -6.72 -32.02 -4.18
N GLU A 196 -6.42 -32.42 -5.38
CA GLU A 196 -5.32 -33.35 -5.74
C GLU A 196 -4.12 -32.62 -6.31
N LEU A 197 -4.12 -31.27 -6.28
CA LEU A 197 -3.05 -30.41 -6.75
C LEU A 197 -2.33 -29.75 -5.57
N THR A 198 -1.01 -29.90 -5.53
CA THR A 198 -0.15 -29.07 -4.68
C THR A 198 0.56 -28.05 -5.55
N GLU A 199 0.44 -26.78 -5.20
CA GLU A 199 1.05 -25.67 -5.93
C GLU A 199 2.05 -24.93 -5.04
N LEU A 200 3.26 -24.72 -5.59
CA LEU A 200 4.23 -23.77 -5.06
C LEU A 200 4.41 -22.69 -6.12
N ARG A 201 4.09 -21.46 -5.74
CA ARG A 201 4.09 -20.30 -6.64
C ARG A 201 5.25 -19.34 -6.30
N THR A 202 5.43 -18.32 -7.13
CA THR A 202 6.51 -17.31 -6.96
C THR A 202 6.56 -16.73 -5.53
N ALA A 203 5.41 -16.45 -4.92
CA ALA A 203 5.34 -15.94 -3.55
C ALA A 203 5.84 -16.96 -2.51
N ASP A 204 5.57 -18.26 -2.72
CA ASP A 204 6.07 -19.34 -1.86
C ASP A 204 7.59 -19.51 -2.03
N LEU A 205 8.08 -19.37 -3.26
CA LEU A 205 9.49 -19.50 -3.63
C LEU A 205 10.35 -18.33 -3.18
N ALA A 206 9.74 -17.18 -2.83
CA ALA A 206 10.47 -16.03 -2.34
C ALA A 206 11.25 -16.36 -1.05
N PHE A 207 12.50 -15.91 -0.98
CA PHE A 207 13.35 -16.07 0.20
C PHE A 207 12.78 -15.30 1.38
N THR A 208 12.81 -15.91 2.55
CA THR A 208 12.54 -15.27 3.84
C THR A 208 13.77 -14.45 4.29
N ASP A 209 13.60 -13.64 5.35
CA ASP A 209 14.74 -12.91 5.94
C ASP A 209 15.83 -13.88 6.42
N ALA A 210 15.44 -15.04 6.98
CA ALA A 210 16.39 -16.05 7.45
C ALA A 210 17.15 -16.73 6.29
N GLU A 211 16.44 -17.12 5.22
CA GLU A 211 17.05 -17.71 4.01
C GLU A 211 17.96 -16.69 3.32
N THR A 212 17.58 -15.40 3.27
CA THR A 212 18.41 -14.31 2.76
C THR A 212 19.68 -14.14 3.58
N ALA A 213 19.58 -14.10 4.92
CA ALA A 213 20.73 -14.00 5.80
C ALA A 213 21.67 -15.20 5.64
N SER A 214 21.12 -16.42 5.52
CA SER A 214 21.91 -17.63 5.30
C SER A 214 22.72 -17.55 3.99
N LEU A 215 22.10 -17.06 2.89
CA LEU A 215 22.81 -16.88 1.62
C LEU A 215 23.92 -15.86 1.74
N LEU A 216 23.68 -14.72 2.37
CA LEU A 216 24.70 -13.69 2.59
C LEU A 216 25.88 -14.23 3.42
N SER A 217 25.59 -14.97 4.47
CA SER A 217 26.62 -15.61 5.31
C SER A 217 27.47 -16.62 4.53
N GLN A 218 26.87 -17.41 3.60
CA GLN A 218 27.62 -18.31 2.71
C GLN A 218 28.59 -17.55 1.79
N HIS A 219 28.27 -16.31 1.43
CA HIS A 219 29.16 -15.40 0.69
C HIS A 219 30.15 -14.64 1.56
N GLY A 220 30.23 -14.96 2.87
CA GLY A 220 31.14 -14.29 3.82
C GLY A 220 30.66 -12.89 4.24
N LEU A 221 29.40 -12.58 4.03
CA LEU A 221 28.79 -11.29 4.35
C LEU A 221 27.99 -11.39 5.67
N ASP A 222 28.57 -10.87 6.76
CA ASP A 222 27.85 -10.70 8.03
C ASP A 222 27.31 -9.27 8.08
N VAL A 223 26.02 -9.14 7.81
CA VAL A 223 25.34 -7.85 7.71
C VAL A 223 24.19 -7.71 8.71
N ALA A 224 23.90 -6.49 9.11
CA ALA A 224 22.83 -6.21 10.06
C ALA A 224 21.44 -6.60 9.53
N ARG A 225 20.51 -6.96 10.43
CA ARG A 225 19.15 -7.40 10.05
C ARG A 225 18.37 -6.42 9.18
N HIS A 226 18.60 -5.11 9.32
CA HIS A 226 17.94 -4.12 8.49
C HIS A 226 18.40 -4.16 7.03
N VAL A 227 19.69 -4.48 6.80
CA VAL A 227 20.30 -4.69 5.48
C VAL A 227 19.67 -5.91 4.79
N VAL A 228 19.57 -7.03 5.52
CA VAL A 228 18.88 -8.24 5.03
C VAL A 228 17.47 -7.94 4.57
N ARG A 229 16.68 -7.23 5.41
CA ARG A 229 15.30 -6.86 5.06
C ARG A 229 15.22 -5.90 3.88
N ALA A 230 16.15 -4.95 3.79
CA ALA A 230 16.21 -4.01 2.68
C ALA A 230 16.49 -4.74 1.36
N LEU A 231 17.49 -5.63 1.34
CA LEU A 231 17.82 -6.44 0.17
C LEU A 231 16.65 -7.34 -0.23
N ARG A 232 16.06 -8.08 0.73
CA ARG A 232 14.90 -8.93 0.46
C ARG A 232 13.71 -8.14 -0.12
N ARG A 233 13.44 -6.94 0.39
CA ARG A 233 12.37 -6.08 -0.15
C ARG A 233 12.67 -5.62 -1.56
N ARG A 234 13.90 -5.22 -1.87
CA ARG A 234 14.31 -4.78 -3.22
C ARG A 234 14.22 -5.89 -4.25
N THR A 235 14.66 -7.09 -3.88
CA THR A 235 14.62 -8.28 -4.74
C THR A 235 13.27 -9.01 -4.71
N ALA A 236 12.31 -8.56 -3.91
CA ALA A 236 11.06 -9.30 -3.58
C ALA A 236 11.34 -10.77 -3.17
N GLY A 237 12.51 -11.04 -2.60
CA GLY A 237 12.95 -12.40 -2.24
C GLY A 237 13.37 -13.27 -3.41
N TRP A 238 13.63 -12.72 -4.60
CA TRP A 238 14.09 -13.48 -5.76
C TRP A 238 15.51 -14.02 -5.53
N ALA A 239 15.64 -15.37 -5.52
CA ALA A 239 16.87 -16.05 -5.12
C ALA A 239 18.11 -15.65 -5.94
N ALA A 240 17.98 -15.60 -7.28
CA ALA A 240 19.07 -15.18 -8.16
C ALA A 240 19.46 -13.72 -7.90
N GLY A 241 18.49 -12.82 -7.74
CA GLY A 241 18.75 -11.42 -7.45
C GLY A 241 19.48 -11.22 -6.11
N ILE A 242 19.10 -11.96 -5.06
CA ILE A 242 19.82 -11.93 -3.77
C ILE A 242 21.24 -12.45 -3.92
N ARG A 243 21.44 -13.53 -4.70
CA ARG A 243 22.77 -14.11 -4.94
C ARG A 243 23.67 -13.17 -5.75
N LEU A 244 23.15 -12.57 -6.81
CA LEU A 244 23.89 -11.61 -7.61
C LEU A 244 24.29 -10.39 -6.75
N ALA A 245 23.36 -9.88 -5.95
CA ALA A 245 23.66 -8.82 -4.99
C ALA A 245 24.75 -9.24 -3.98
N ALA A 246 24.68 -10.47 -3.46
CA ALA A 246 25.70 -10.97 -2.54
C ALA A 246 27.10 -11.01 -3.20
N MET A 247 27.17 -11.43 -4.47
CA MET A 247 28.43 -11.43 -5.24
C MET A 247 28.95 -10.00 -5.46
N SER A 248 28.08 -9.06 -5.86
CA SER A 248 28.46 -7.65 -6.05
C SER A 248 28.82 -6.92 -4.73
N MET A 249 28.33 -7.42 -3.60
CA MET A 249 28.65 -6.89 -2.28
C MET A 249 30.00 -7.35 -1.74
N GLN A 250 30.58 -8.43 -2.29
CA GLN A 250 31.89 -8.93 -1.86
C GLN A 250 32.97 -7.86 -2.09
N GLY A 251 33.70 -7.52 -1.05
CA GLY A 251 34.75 -6.47 -1.09
C GLY A 251 34.22 -5.04 -0.92
N GLN A 252 32.92 -4.81 -0.77
CA GLN A 252 32.35 -3.48 -0.51
C GLN A 252 32.54 -3.08 0.95
N LEU A 253 33.08 -1.89 1.20
CA LEU A 253 33.31 -1.35 2.56
C LEU A 253 32.00 -0.96 3.28
N HIS A 254 30.94 -0.66 2.54
CA HIS A 254 29.68 -0.15 3.06
C HIS A 254 28.46 -0.87 2.44
N PRO A 255 28.08 -2.05 2.93
CA PRO A 255 26.93 -2.82 2.43
C PRO A 255 25.62 -2.04 2.43
N ASP A 256 25.40 -1.20 3.45
CA ASP A 256 24.17 -0.37 3.55
C ASP A 256 24.04 0.61 2.39
N ARG A 257 25.13 1.29 2.03
CA ARG A 257 25.16 2.23 0.91
C ARG A 257 25.00 1.52 -0.43
N PHE A 258 25.60 0.34 -0.57
CA PHE A 258 25.43 -0.48 -1.75
C PHE A 258 23.95 -0.86 -1.93
N ILE A 259 23.30 -1.43 -0.91
CA ILE A 259 21.91 -1.82 -0.98
C ILE A 259 20.98 -0.60 -1.22
N ALA A 260 21.30 0.56 -0.65
CA ALA A 260 20.53 1.77 -0.91
C ALA A 260 20.54 2.18 -2.39
N ARG A 261 21.60 1.85 -3.13
CA ARG A 261 21.75 2.11 -4.58
C ARG A 261 21.44 0.90 -5.45
N PHE A 262 21.44 -0.32 -4.88
CA PHE A 262 21.22 -1.56 -5.61
C PHE A 262 19.84 -1.55 -6.28
N ALA A 263 19.83 -1.51 -7.58
CA ALA A 263 18.65 -1.50 -8.44
C ALA A 263 18.86 -2.46 -9.62
N GLY A 264 17.95 -2.50 -10.57
CA GLY A 264 18.07 -3.32 -11.77
C GLY A 264 19.17 -2.88 -12.75
N ASP A 265 19.94 -1.83 -12.44
CA ASP A 265 21.08 -1.34 -13.21
C ASP A 265 22.42 -2.02 -12.83
N ASP A 266 22.43 -2.92 -11.85
CA ASP A 266 23.60 -3.74 -11.55
C ASP A 266 23.97 -4.63 -12.76
N GLU A 267 25.21 -4.54 -13.25
CA GLU A 267 25.67 -5.19 -14.49
C GLU A 267 25.40 -6.71 -14.52
N ALA A 268 25.59 -7.39 -13.41
CA ALA A 268 25.35 -8.82 -13.31
C ALA A 268 23.87 -9.18 -13.44
N ILE A 269 23.00 -8.35 -12.90
CA ILE A 269 21.53 -8.51 -13.00
C ILE A 269 21.06 -8.20 -14.41
N VAL A 270 21.54 -7.09 -14.96
CA VAL A 270 21.22 -6.70 -16.35
C VAL A 270 21.60 -7.82 -17.32
N THR A 271 22.84 -8.29 -17.25
CA THR A 271 23.31 -9.38 -18.10
C THR A 271 22.45 -10.62 -17.96
N TYR A 272 22.23 -11.10 -16.73
CA TYR A 272 21.44 -12.28 -16.47
C TYR A 272 19.98 -12.16 -16.99
N LEU A 273 19.29 -11.04 -16.73
CA LEU A 273 17.90 -10.86 -17.15
C LEU A 273 17.76 -10.63 -18.66
N VAL A 274 18.76 -10.00 -19.27
CA VAL A 274 18.77 -9.80 -20.73
C VAL A 274 18.97 -11.13 -21.44
N GLU A 275 19.99 -11.90 -21.11
CA GLU A 275 20.32 -13.16 -21.78
C GLU A 275 19.24 -14.24 -21.54
N GLU A 276 18.77 -14.39 -20.30
CA GLU A 276 17.87 -15.48 -19.91
C GLU A 276 16.39 -15.19 -20.12
N VAL A 277 16.00 -13.91 -20.24
CA VAL A 277 14.59 -13.54 -20.31
C VAL A 277 14.26 -12.70 -21.54
N LEU A 278 15.05 -11.66 -21.85
CA LEU A 278 14.70 -10.69 -22.88
C LEU A 278 15.11 -11.17 -24.29
N ASP A 279 16.31 -11.72 -24.44
CA ASP A 279 16.87 -12.11 -25.76
C ASP A 279 16.21 -13.37 -26.33
N VAL A 280 15.54 -14.14 -25.50
CA VAL A 280 14.74 -15.33 -25.94
C VAL A 280 13.33 -14.95 -26.43
N GLN A 281 12.93 -13.68 -26.33
CA GLN A 281 11.61 -13.22 -26.76
C GLN A 281 11.59 -12.84 -28.25
N SER A 282 10.39 -12.94 -28.86
CA SER A 282 10.20 -12.37 -30.19
C SER A 282 10.37 -10.85 -30.20
N PRO A 283 10.71 -10.23 -31.34
CA PRO A 283 10.85 -8.75 -31.43
C PRO A 283 9.63 -7.99 -30.93
N GLU A 284 8.42 -8.49 -31.24
CA GLU A 284 7.15 -7.89 -30.82
C GLU A 284 6.95 -7.99 -29.31
N MET A 285 7.22 -9.17 -28.75
CA MET A 285 7.13 -9.42 -27.31
C MET A 285 8.18 -8.60 -26.54
N ARG A 286 9.41 -8.49 -27.09
CA ARG A 286 10.47 -7.65 -26.55
C ARG A 286 10.02 -6.19 -26.50
N ARG A 287 9.47 -5.67 -27.63
CA ARG A 287 8.97 -4.30 -27.71
C ARG A 287 7.84 -4.05 -26.70
N LEU A 288 6.90 -4.98 -26.56
CA LEU A 288 5.82 -4.89 -25.57
C LEU A 288 6.37 -4.81 -24.14
N LEU A 289 7.32 -5.69 -23.78
CA LEU A 289 7.98 -5.67 -22.46
C LEU A 289 8.67 -4.34 -22.21
N LEU A 290 9.44 -3.82 -23.17
CA LEU A 290 10.14 -2.56 -23.04
C LEU A 290 9.18 -1.39 -22.84
N THR A 291 8.15 -1.27 -23.68
CA THR A 291 7.21 -0.13 -23.63
C THR A 291 6.30 -0.16 -22.39
N THR A 292 5.91 -1.35 -21.92
CA THR A 292 5.08 -1.48 -20.72
C THR A 292 5.88 -1.41 -19.42
N SER A 293 7.22 -1.44 -19.46
CA SER A 293 8.08 -1.39 -18.27
C SER A 293 7.95 -0.12 -17.45
N VAL A 294 7.57 0.98 -18.08
CA VAL A 294 7.37 2.28 -17.40
C VAL A 294 6.11 2.31 -16.54
N LEU A 295 5.21 1.33 -16.69
CA LEU A 295 3.93 1.25 -15.99
C LEU A 295 4.09 0.48 -14.68
N GLU A 296 3.66 1.06 -13.57
CA GLU A 296 3.63 0.35 -12.28
C GLU A 296 2.59 -0.79 -12.31
N HIS A 297 1.44 -0.52 -12.93
CA HIS A 297 0.36 -1.48 -13.14
C HIS A 297 -0.05 -1.45 -14.59
N VAL A 298 -0.29 -2.61 -15.17
CA VAL A 298 -0.64 -2.76 -16.58
C VAL A 298 -1.80 -3.73 -16.75
N ASN A 299 -2.71 -3.39 -17.66
CA ASN A 299 -3.74 -4.29 -18.19
C ASN A 299 -3.65 -4.35 -19.72
N ALA A 300 -4.49 -5.14 -20.37
CA ALA A 300 -4.44 -5.33 -21.81
C ALA A 300 -4.77 -4.04 -22.59
N GLU A 301 -5.69 -3.21 -22.11
CA GLU A 301 -6.11 -1.97 -22.74
C GLU A 301 -4.98 -0.92 -22.69
N LEU A 302 -4.41 -0.70 -21.50
CA LEU A 302 -3.29 0.21 -21.31
C LEU A 302 -2.06 -0.25 -22.09
N ALA A 303 -1.78 -1.56 -22.12
CA ALA A 303 -0.70 -2.12 -22.94
C ALA A 303 -0.91 -1.83 -24.44
N THR A 304 -2.15 -1.94 -24.92
CA THR A 304 -2.51 -1.61 -26.30
C THR A 304 -2.28 -0.13 -26.59
N GLU A 305 -2.70 0.76 -25.69
CA GLU A 305 -2.54 2.21 -25.84
C GLU A 305 -1.05 2.60 -25.92
N VAL A 306 -0.20 2.06 -25.05
CA VAL A 306 1.22 2.46 -25.00
C VAL A 306 2.10 1.78 -26.03
N ALA A 307 1.79 0.53 -26.43
CA ALA A 307 2.62 -0.29 -27.32
C ALA A 307 2.04 -0.49 -28.75
N GLY A 308 0.78 -0.09 -28.99
CA GLY A 308 0.07 -0.17 -30.27
C GLY A 308 -0.95 -1.31 -30.33
N GLU A 309 -1.81 -1.30 -31.35
CA GLU A 309 -3.00 -2.19 -31.47
C GLU A 309 -2.69 -3.70 -31.38
N GLU A 310 -1.55 -4.14 -31.89
CA GLU A 310 -1.16 -5.55 -31.80
C GLU A 310 -0.74 -6.00 -30.40
N ALA A 311 -0.38 -5.06 -29.51
CA ALA A 311 0.10 -5.35 -28.17
C ALA A 311 -0.93 -6.13 -27.31
N GLY A 312 -2.22 -5.87 -27.49
CA GLY A 312 -3.28 -6.58 -26.77
C GLY A 312 -3.27 -8.08 -27.05
N ARG A 313 -2.93 -8.51 -28.26
CA ARG A 313 -2.83 -9.93 -28.64
C ARG A 313 -1.63 -10.59 -27.95
N TYR A 314 -0.49 -9.91 -27.93
CA TYR A 314 0.71 -10.38 -27.28
C TYR A 314 0.64 -10.32 -25.76
N PHE A 315 -0.14 -9.38 -25.20
CA PHE A 315 -0.25 -9.22 -23.74
C PHE A 315 -0.82 -10.47 -23.05
N ALA A 316 -1.85 -11.10 -23.62
CA ALA A 316 -2.39 -12.33 -23.09
C ALA A 316 -1.35 -13.49 -23.12
N THR A 317 -0.49 -13.50 -24.14
CA THR A 317 0.61 -14.47 -24.25
C THR A 317 1.71 -14.12 -23.26
N LEU A 318 2.06 -12.84 -23.13
CA LEU A 318 3.04 -12.36 -22.16
C LEU A 318 2.67 -12.74 -20.73
N VAL A 319 1.42 -12.54 -20.33
CA VAL A 319 0.91 -12.93 -19.01
C VAL A 319 1.05 -14.43 -18.76
N ARG A 320 0.80 -15.25 -19.77
CA ARG A 320 0.94 -16.72 -19.64
C ARG A 320 2.41 -17.16 -19.60
N GLN A 321 3.27 -16.50 -20.33
CA GLN A 321 4.66 -16.92 -20.53
C GLN A 321 5.65 -16.29 -19.54
N ASN A 322 5.34 -15.12 -18.99
CA ASN A 322 6.27 -14.35 -18.17
C ASN A 322 5.94 -14.41 -16.69
N SER A 323 6.74 -15.16 -15.94
CA SER A 323 6.60 -15.30 -14.48
C SER A 323 7.04 -14.06 -13.69
N PHE A 324 7.59 -13.02 -14.34
CA PHE A 324 7.89 -11.73 -13.71
C PHE A 324 6.69 -10.78 -13.69
N LEU A 325 5.57 -11.16 -14.33
CA LEU A 325 4.29 -10.45 -14.22
C LEU A 325 3.44 -11.09 -13.12
N GLN A 326 3.11 -10.31 -12.10
CA GLN A 326 2.30 -10.73 -10.96
C GLN A 326 0.86 -10.25 -11.14
N PRO A 327 -0.14 -11.14 -11.08
CA PRO A 327 -1.54 -10.74 -11.15
C PRO A 327 -1.95 -10.02 -9.86
N LEU A 328 -2.64 -8.88 -10.01
CA LEU A 328 -3.22 -8.07 -8.93
C LEU A 328 -4.75 -8.28 -8.80
N GLY A 329 -5.35 -9.02 -9.72
CA GLY A 329 -6.79 -9.20 -9.83
C GLY A 329 -7.42 -8.28 -10.89
N GLN A 330 -8.66 -8.60 -11.30
CA GLN A 330 -9.45 -7.81 -12.27
C GLN A 330 -8.70 -7.47 -13.59
N GLY A 331 -7.80 -8.35 -14.06
CA GLY A 331 -7.05 -8.13 -15.29
C GLY A 331 -5.83 -7.19 -15.17
N TRP A 332 -5.53 -6.72 -13.96
CA TRP A 332 -4.34 -5.93 -13.69
C TRP A 332 -3.14 -6.80 -13.30
N PHE A 333 -1.96 -6.36 -13.72
CA PHE A 333 -0.68 -7.01 -13.47
C PHE A 333 0.37 -5.98 -13.06
N ARG A 334 1.36 -6.46 -12.32
CA ARG A 334 2.55 -5.68 -11.94
C ARG A 334 3.79 -6.40 -12.43
N CYS A 335 4.70 -5.67 -13.07
CA CYS A 335 6.02 -6.19 -13.38
C CYS A 335 6.88 -6.28 -12.12
N HIS A 336 7.69 -7.34 -11.99
CA HIS A 336 8.68 -7.43 -10.92
C HIS A 336 9.65 -6.26 -11.01
N ARG A 337 9.83 -5.53 -9.91
CA ARG A 337 10.54 -4.25 -9.89
C ARG A 337 11.92 -4.31 -10.57
N MET A 338 12.78 -5.23 -10.18
CA MET A 338 14.13 -5.34 -10.75
C MET A 338 14.10 -5.65 -12.25
N PHE A 339 13.11 -6.42 -12.72
CA PHE A 339 12.93 -6.66 -14.15
C PHE A 339 12.45 -5.41 -14.87
N ALA A 340 11.53 -4.66 -14.28
CA ALA A 340 11.09 -3.36 -14.83
C ALA A 340 12.26 -2.37 -14.92
N ASP A 341 13.10 -2.27 -13.89
CA ASP A 341 14.29 -1.39 -13.88
C ASP A 341 15.23 -1.74 -15.05
N VAL A 342 15.52 -3.03 -15.29
CA VAL A 342 16.33 -3.49 -16.43
C VAL A 342 15.68 -3.14 -17.77
N LEU A 343 14.37 -3.38 -17.90
CA LEU A 343 13.63 -3.08 -19.11
C LEU A 343 13.59 -1.57 -19.40
N GLN A 344 13.44 -0.73 -18.38
CA GLN A 344 13.47 0.73 -18.51
C GLN A 344 14.84 1.22 -18.97
N LEU A 345 15.92 0.67 -18.40
CA LEU A 345 17.28 0.96 -18.84
C LEU A 345 17.48 0.60 -20.32
N ARG A 346 16.98 -0.56 -20.75
CA ARG A 346 17.02 -1.01 -22.13
C ARG A 346 16.13 -0.16 -23.04
N LEU A 347 14.94 0.23 -22.59
CA LEU A 347 14.06 1.12 -23.33
C LEU A 347 14.74 2.46 -23.64
N GLN A 348 15.40 3.06 -22.66
CA GLN A 348 16.16 4.30 -22.83
C GLN A 348 17.31 4.16 -23.83
N HIS A 349 17.96 2.99 -23.84
CA HIS A 349 19.10 2.73 -24.72
C HIS A 349 18.68 2.35 -26.14
N GLU A 350 17.68 1.47 -26.30
CA GLU A 350 17.25 0.93 -27.59
C GLU A 350 16.25 1.86 -28.32
N LEU A 351 15.39 2.57 -27.57
CA LEU A 351 14.30 3.39 -28.11
C LEU A 351 14.22 4.77 -27.43
N PRO A 352 15.31 5.54 -27.34
CA PRO A 352 15.36 6.78 -26.58
C PRO A 352 14.30 7.80 -27.02
N GLY A 353 14.02 7.92 -28.33
CA GLY A 353 13.03 8.83 -28.87
C GLY A 353 11.57 8.45 -28.57
N SER A 354 11.31 7.23 -28.10
CA SER A 354 9.94 6.76 -27.84
C SER A 354 9.50 6.95 -26.37
N VAL A 355 10.42 7.14 -25.44
CA VAL A 355 10.14 7.18 -23.98
C VAL A 355 9.10 8.23 -23.62
N ALA A 356 9.32 9.48 -24.03
CA ALA A 356 8.37 10.57 -23.77
C ALA A 356 6.98 10.31 -24.41
N GLY A 357 6.96 9.69 -25.60
CA GLY A 357 5.72 9.31 -26.29
C GLY A 357 4.95 8.21 -25.56
N VAL A 358 5.64 7.23 -25.00
CA VAL A 358 5.04 6.16 -24.16
C VAL A 358 4.41 6.77 -22.90
N HIS A 359 5.14 7.62 -22.20
CA HIS A 359 4.64 8.29 -21.00
C HIS A 359 3.43 9.19 -21.30
N ARG A 360 3.42 9.95 -22.42
CA ARG A 360 2.27 10.78 -22.80
C ARG A 360 1.01 9.95 -23.07
N ARG A 361 1.12 8.82 -23.80
CA ARG A 361 -0.02 7.93 -24.03
C ARG A 361 -0.51 7.31 -22.73
N ALA A 362 0.41 6.87 -21.86
CA ALA A 362 0.05 6.36 -20.55
C ALA A 362 -0.69 7.40 -19.71
N ALA A 363 -0.19 8.65 -19.68
CA ALA A 363 -0.82 9.75 -18.96
C ALA A 363 -2.24 10.03 -19.47
N ALA A 364 -2.44 10.08 -20.79
CA ALA A 364 -3.75 10.32 -21.39
C ALA A 364 -4.76 9.21 -21.01
N TRP A 365 -4.38 7.96 -21.20
CA TRP A 365 -5.25 6.83 -20.87
C TRP A 365 -5.59 6.79 -19.37
N LEU A 366 -4.60 6.98 -18.50
CA LEU A 366 -4.79 6.99 -17.04
C LEU A 366 -5.68 8.14 -16.58
N ALA A 367 -5.60 9.29 -17.24
CA ALA A 367 -6.46 10.44 -16.96
C ALA A 367 -7.93 10.14 -17.30
N GLU A 368 -8.21 9.46 -18.41
CA GLU A 368 -9.55 9.03 -18.81
C GLU A 368 -10.13 7.96 -17.88
N HIS A 369 -9.27 7.19 -17.20
CA HIS A 369 -9.66 6.11 -16.30
C HIS A 369 -9.58 6.47 -14.81
N ALA A 370 -9.69 7.75 -14.47
CA ALA A 370 -9.73 8.30 -13.10
C ALA A 370 -8.47 7.98 -12.25
N CYS A 371 -7.34 7.68 -12.87
CA CYS A 371 -6.06 7.40 -12.22
C CYS A 371 -5.16 8.65 -12.17
N LEU A 372 -5.66 9.78 -11.65
CA LEU A 372 -5.00 11.08 -11.73
C LEU A 372 -3.54 11.09 -11.24
N ALA A 373 -3.26 10.49 -10.09
CA ALA A 373 -1.89 10.50 -9.53
C ALA A 373 -0.88 9.82 -10.47
N ALA A 374 -1.25 8.69 -11.07
CA ALA A 374 -0.42 8.00 -12.06
C ALA A 374 -0.32 8.81 -13.35
N ALA A 375 -1.43 9.40 -13.84
CA ALA A 375 -1.45 10.24 -15.02
C ALA A 375 -0.50 11.44 -14.89
N VAL A 376 -0.55 12.15 -13.76
CA VAL A 376 0.36 13.27 -13.45
C VAL A 376 1.82 12.78 -13.39
N GLY A 377 2.09 11.63 -12.75
CA GLY A 377 3.43 11.05 -12.69
C GLY A 377 4.00 10.76 -14.09
N HIS A 378 3.19 10.21 -14.98
CA HIS A 378 3.60 9.94 -16.36
C HIS A 378 3.73 11.22 -17.20
N ALA A 379 2.90 12.23 -16.99
CA ALA A 379 3.05 13.52 -17.66
C ALA A 379 4.37 14.20 -17.27
N LEU A 380 4.74 14.17 -15.98
CA LEU A 380 6.02 14.66 -15.48
C LEU A 380 7.21 13.86 -16.04
N ALA A 381 7.10 12.54 -16.12
CA ALA A 381 8.14 11.68 -16.71
C ALA A 381 8.30 11.88 -18.23
N ALA A 382 7.29 12.45 -18.89
CA ALA A 382 7.36 12.89 -20.28
C ALA A 382 7.95 14.30 -20.47
N ASP A 383 8.37 14.95 -19.38
CA ASP A 383 8.80 16.36 -19.32
C ASP A 383 7.70 17.34 -19.80
N ASP A 384 6.43 16.97 -19.57
CA ASP A 384 5.25 17.77 -19.94
C ASP A 384 4.54 18.32 -18.70
N ALA A 385 5.20 19.27 -18.05
CA ALA A 385 4.74 19.94 -16.86
C ALA A 385 3.40 20.69 -17.07
N HIS A 386 3.22 21.27 -18.25
CA HIS A 386 1.97 21.96 -18.61
C HIS A 386 0.79 21.01 -18.67
N TYR A 387 0.96 19.85 -19.29
CA TYR A 387 -0.08 18.84 -19.34
C TYR A 387 -0.39 18.29 -17.93
N ALA A 388 0.64 18.04 -17.11
CA ALA A 388 0.45 17.62 -15.73
C ALA A 388 -0.38 18.64 -14.91
N ALA A 389 -0.07 19.95 -15.01
CA ALA A 389 -0.83 20.99 -14.34
C ALA A 389 -2.29 21.05 -14.83
N ARG A 390 -2.48 20.97 -16.15
CA ARG A 390 -3.81 20.94 -16.74
C ARG A 390 -4.62 19.76 -16.22
N LEU A 391 -4.07 18.56 -16.14
CA LEU A 391 -4.75 17.38 -15.58
C LEU A 391 -5.20 17.61 -14.14
N VAL A 392 -4.35 18.22 -13.28
CA VAL A 392 -4.69 18.52 -11.89
C VAL A 392 -5.89 19.46 -11.81
N VAL A 393 -5.95 20.50 -12.64
CA VAL A 393 -7.06 21.47 -12.63
C VAL A 393 -8.31 20.90 -13.28
N GLU A 394 -8.18 20.25 -14.44
CA GLU A 394 -9.30 19.63 -15.17
C GLU A 394 -10.00 18.56 -14.35
N GLN A 395 -9.26 17.78 -13.57
CA GLN A 395 -9.85 16.75 -12.70
C GLN A 395 -10.07 17.21 -11.26
N LEU A 396 -9.94 18.51 -10.98
CA LEU A 396 -10.07 19.10 -9.63
C LEU A 396 -9.22 18.38 -8.56
N GLY A 397 -8.03 17.90 -8.97
CA GLY A 397 -7.12 17.12 -8.11
C GLY A 397 -6.32 17.95 -7.12
N ILE A 398 -6.59 19.25 -7.01
CA ILE A 398 -5.83 20.17 -6.16
C ILE A 398 -5.82 19.77 -4.70
N GLY A 399 -6.90 19.11 -4.23
CA GLY A 399 -6.98 18.59 -2.87
C GLY A 399 -5.92 17.51 -2.57
N GLN A 400 -5.56 16.70 -3.56
CA GLN A 400 -4.50 15.69 -3.45
C GLN A 400 -3.12 16.35 -3.31
N LEU A 401 -2.88 17.45 -4.03
CA LEU A 401 -1.65 18.22 -3.93
C LEU A 401 -1.53 18.92 -2.58
N LEU A 402 -2.62 19.51 -2.08
CA LEU A 402 -2.68 20.13 -0.77
C LEU A 402 -2.67 19.14 0.40
N GLY A 403 -2.66 17.83 0.14
CA GLY A 403 -2.67 16.80 1.17
C GLY A 403 -4.02 16.67 1.90
N LEU A 404 -5.12 17.05 1.26
CA LEU A 404 -6.48 16.95 1.79
C LEU A 404 -7.12 15.56 1.58
N THR A 405 -6.41 14.64 0.94
CA THR A 405 -6.84 13.26 0.68
C THR A 405 -5.76 12.27 1.12
N ALA A 406 -6.09 10.98 1.24
CA ALA A 406 -5.13 9.93 1.51
C ALA A 406 -4.17 9.71 0.34
N THR A 407 -4.70 9.77 -0.88
CA THR A 407 -3.90 9.70 -2.11
C THR A 407 -3.24 11.05 -2.36
N ARG A 408 -1.92 11.06 -2.49
CA ARG A 408 -1.14 12.26 -2.83
C ARG A 408 -0.73 12.21 -4.29
N LEU A 409 -0.63 13.38 -4.91
CA LEU A 409 0.06 13.52 -6.18
C LEU A 409 1.57 13.35 -5.98
N PRO A 410 2.32 12.95 -7.02
CA PRO A 410 3.78 12.96 -6.99
C PRO A 410 4.31 14.34 -6.57
N ASP A 411 5.48 14.34 -5.92
CA ASP A 411 6.14 15.59 -5.55
C ASP A 411 6.42 16.38 -6.83
N ILE A 412 5.89 17.60 -6.85
CA ILE A 412 6.10 18.50 -7.96
C ILE A 412 7.45 19.17 -7.75
N PRO A 413 8.38 19.07 -8.69
CA PRO A 413 9.68 19.70 -8.56
C PRO A 413 9.58 21.21 -8.32
N ASP A 414 10.42 21.76 -7.43
CA ASP A 414 10.49 23.19 -7.14
C ASP A 414 10.77 24.06 -8.40
N GLN A 415 11.22 23.44 -9.47
CA GLN A 415 11.49 24.05 -10.79
C GLN A 415 10.24 24.50 -11.55
N TRP A 416 9.03 24.26 -11.02
CA TRP A 416 7.77 24.77 -11.58
C TRP A 416 7.55 26.27 -11.34
N SER A 417 8.59 26.98 -10.89
CA SER A 417 8.56 28.43 -10.90
C SER A 417 8.61 28.92 -12.36
N PRO A 418 7.58 29.63 -12.83
CA PRO A 418 7.60 30.20 -14.19
C PRO A 418 8.78 31.16 -14.44
N ALA A 419 9.52 31.52 -13.38
CA ALA A 419 10.60 32.49 -13.43
C ALA A 419 11.96 31.92 -13.85
N GLU A 420 12.22 30.61 -13.73
CA GLU A 420 13.57 30.07 -13.93
C GLU A 420 13.77 29.16 -15.16
N THR A 421 12.70 28.68 -15.81
CA THR A 421 12.80 27.65 -16.85
C THR A 421 12.49 28.09 -18.27
N SER A 422 12.10 29.33 -18.51
CA SER A 422 11.88 29.81 -19.90
C SER A 422 12.53 31.16 -20.13
N PRO A 423 13.25 31.31 -21.27
CA PRO A 423 13.61 32.65 -21.77
C PRO A 423 12.34 33.49 -21.89
N ALA A 424 12.46 34.78 -21.73
CA ALA A 424 11.37 35.77 -21.65
C ALA A 424 10.32 35.75 -22.81
N GLU A 425 10.46 34.82 -23.74
CA GLU A 425 9.59 34.67 -24.94
C GLU A 425 8.45 33.67 -24.79
N THR A 426 8.40 32.84 -23.68
CA THR A 426 7.31 31.90 -23.41
C THR A 426 6.73 32.09 -22.00
N ARG A 427 6.24 33.30 -21.69
CA ARG A 427 5.32 33.46 -20.55
C ARG A 427 4.03 32.78 -20.92
N THR A 428 3.77 31.64 -20.32
CA THR A 428 2.53 30.91 -20.49
C THR A 428 1.36 31.75 -20.02
N GLU A 429 0.43 32.02 -20.97
CA GLU A 429 -0.86 32.67 -20.69
C GLU A 429 -1.84 31.73 -19.93
N ASP A 430 -1.44 30.48 -19.69
CA ASP A 430 -2.28 29.48 -19.06
C ASP A 430 -2.23 29.58 -17.53
N PRO A 431 -3.39 29.62 -16.84
CA PRO A 431 -3.46 29.75 -15.39
C PRO A 431 -3.13 28.44 -14.64
N GLU A 432 -3.26 27.25 -15.25
CA GLU A 432 -3.14 25.98 -14.57
C GLU A 432 -1.75 25.74 -13.96
N PRO A 433 -0.62 25.99 -14.65
CA PRO A 433 0.71 25.85 -14.06
C PRO A 433 0.93 26.77 -12.86
N VAL A 434 0.42 28.00 -12.93
CA VAL A 434 0.55 28.99 -11.86
C VAL A 434 -0.29 28.60 -10.63
N LEU A 435 -1.51 28.08 -10.85
CA LEU A 435 -2.36 27.54 -9.79
C LEU A 435 -1.70 26.35 -9.07
N VAL A 436 -1.11 25.44 -9.82
CA VAL A 436 -0.43 24.27 -9.23
C VAL A 436 0.83 24.70 -8.48
N ALA A 437 1.59 25.66 -9.00
CA ALA A 437 2.76 26.25 -8.32
C ALA A 437 2.35 26.98 -7.02
N ALA A 438 1.22 27.71 -7.02
CA ALA A 438 0.68 28.34 -5.82
C ALA A 438 0.29 27.30 -4.76
N ALA A 439 -0.32 26.18 -5.16
CA ALA A 439 -0.67 25.10 -4.25
C ALA A 439 0.56 24.43 -3.63
N ALA A 440 1.61 24.18 -4.41
CA ALA A 440 2.87 23.62 -3.92
C ALA A 440 3.54 24.53 -2.87
N ARG A 441 3.37 25.84 -2.98
CA ARG A 441 3.89 26.86 -2.03
C ARG A 441 2.95 27.21 -0.89
N CYS A 442 1.85 26.50 -0.73
CA CYS A 442 0.81 26.84 0.27
C CYS A 442 1.32 26.85 1.72
N THR A 443 2.50 26.26 1.98
CA THR A 443 3.18 26.31 3.29
C THR A 443 3.99 27.58 3.52
N ASP A 444 4.35 28.33 2.47
CA ASP A 444 5.05 29.60 2.53
C ASP A 444 4.07 30.76 2.27
N ALA A 445 3.94 31.63 3.26
CA ALA A 445 2.91 32.65 3.27
C ALA A 445 3.09 33.76 2.23
N ASP A 446 4.32 34.17 2.04
CA ASP A 446 4.64 35.30 1.13
C ASP A 446 4.70 34.77 -0.32
N ALA A 447 5.31 33.63 -0.52
CA ALA A 447 5.37 32.96 -1.82
C ALA A 447 3.99 32.56 -2.36
N VAL A 448 3.07 32.10 -1.49
CA VAL A 448 1.71 31.74 -1.93
C VAL A 448 0.88 32.97 -2.27
N ALA A 449 1.05 34.10 -1.56
CA ALA A 449 0.29 35.31 -1.82
C ALA A 449 0.63 35.89 -3.20
N GLU A 450 1.90 35.95 -3.57
CA GLU A 450 2.35 36.39 -4.89
C GLU A 450 1.82 35.45 -6.00
N ALA A 451 2.01 34.15 -5.84
CA ALA A 451 1.54 33.17 -6.81
C ALA A 451 0.00 33.19 -6.98
N LEU A 452 -0.76 33.41 -5.90
CA LEU A 452 -2.22 33.54 -5.96
C LEU A 452 -2.65 34.84 -6.68
N ALA A 453 -1.94 35.93 -6.49
CA ALA A 453 -2.21 37.18 -7.22
C ALA A 453 -1.96 37.01 -8.73
N ASP A 454 -0.90 36.32 -9.11
CA ASP A 454 -0.60 35.99 -10.51
C ASP A 454 -1.64 35.06 -11.11
N ALA A 455 -2.03 34.01 -10.39
CA ALA A 455 -3.07 33.07 -10.80
C ALA A 455 -4.43 33.78 -10.98
N ALA A 456 -4.78 34.72 -10.08
CA ALA A 456 -6.00 35.51 -10.19
C ALA A 456 -6.02 36.33 -11.48
N ARG A 457 -4.93 37.06 -11.79
CA ARG A 457 -4.81 37.85 -13.02
C ARG A 457 -5.00 37.01 -14.28
N LEU A 458 -4.38 35.83 -14.35
CA LEU A 458 -4.50 34.91 -15.49
C LEU A 458 -5.90 34.30 -15.58
N THR A 459 -6.50 33.95 -14.44
CA THR A 459 -7.84 33.39 -14.39
C THR A 459 -8.91 34.43 -14.80
N ASP A 460 -8.73 35.71 -14.42
CA ASP A 460 -9.62 36.80 -14.78
C ASP A 460 -9.45 37.21 -16.26
N ALA A 461 -8.28 36.96 -16.85
CA ALA A 461 -8.03 37.17 -18.29
C ALA A 461 -8.69 36.09 -19.18
N LEU A 462 -9.16 34.99 -18.62
CA LEU A 462 -9.89 33.97 -19.40
C LEU A 462 -11.20 34.56 -19.94
N PRO A 463 -11.64 34.16 -21.15
CA PRO A 463 -12.87 34.67 -21.75
C PRO A 463 -14.06 34.57 -20.81
N ASP A 464 -14.92 35.59 -20.80
CA ASP A 464 -16.15 35.65 -19.98
C ASP A 464 -17.18 34.57 -20.32
N THR A 465 -16.97 33.82 -21.39
CA THR A 465 -17.74 32.61 -21.65
C THR A 465 -17.45 31.61 -20.54
N GLU A 466 -18.47 31.29 -19.74
CA GLU A 466 -18.42 30.31 -18.66
C GLU A 466 -18.13 28.90 -19.21
N THR A 467 -16.90 28.68 -19.62
CA THR A 467 -16.45 27.34 -20.01
C THR A 467 -16.18 26.51 -18.77
N ASP A 468 -16.32 25.22 -18.87
CA ASP A 468 -16.00 24.27 -17.78
C ASP A 468 -14.54 24.49 -17.28
N ARG A 469 -13.60 24.79 -18.17
CA ARG A 469 -12.20 25.15 -17.85
C ARG A 469 -12.12 26.38 -16.93
N THR A 470 -12.83 27.48 -17.27
CA THR A 470 -12.83 28.71 -16.47
C THR A 470 -13.39 28.46 -15.06
N LEU A 471 -14.49 27.70 -14.96
CA LEU A 471 -15.07 27.34 -13.66
C LEU A 471 -14.12 26.50 -12.81
N ARG A 472 -13.40 25.55 -13.40
CA ARG A 472 -12.43 24.71 -12.70
C ARG A 472 -11.21 25.50 -12.24
N CYS A 473 -10.67 26.40 -13.06
CA CYS A 473 -9.58 27.29 -12.67
C CYS A 473 -9.98 28.18 -11.48
N ARG A 474 -11.16 28.83 -11.55
CA ARG A 474 -11.68 29.66 -10.44
C ARG A 474 -11.93 28.84 -9.17
N LEU A 475 -12.49 27.65 -9.30
CA LEU A 475 -12.69 26.76 -8.15
C LEU A 475 -11.35 26.35 -7.54
N THR A 476 -10.37 25.95 -8.35
CA THR A 476 -9.02 25.60 -7.90
C THR A 476 -8.36 26.76 -7.17
N HIS A 477 -8.45 27.99 -7.71
CA HIS A 477 -7.96 29.18 -7.06
C HIS A 477 -8.62 29.43 -5.69
N ALA A 478 -9.97 29.32 -5.62
CA ALA A 478 -10.70 29.45 -4.37
C ALA A 478 -10.30 28.40 -3.33
N VAL A 479 -10.07 27.14 -3.75
CA VAL A 479 -9.62 26.05 -2.88
C VAL A 479 -8.23 26.32 -2.30
N ILE A 480 -7.30 26.80 -3.12
CA ILE A 480 -5.93 27.15 -2.66
C ILE A 480 -6.00 28.32 -1.66
N ARG A 481 -6.80 29.35 -1.95
CA ARG A 481 -7.01 30.48 -1.01
C ARG A 481 -7.58 30.01 0.32
N MET A 482 -8.58 29.14 0.31
CA MET A 482 -9.11 28.55 1.55
C MET A 482 -8.02 27.85 2.35
N ALA A 483 -7.21 27.04 1.69
CA ALA A 483 -6.14 26.28 2.33
C ALA A 483 -5.03 27.19 2.88
N ALA A 484 -4.68 28.27 2.19
CA ALA A 484 -3.65 29.21 2.61
C ALA A 484 -4.13 30.13 3.74
N GLU A 485 -5.39 30.62 3.67
CA GLU A 485 -5.86 31.72 4.52
C GLU A 485 -6.65 31.25 5.75
N HIS A 486 -7.18 30.02 5.80
CA HIS A 486 -8.08 29.57 6.88
C HIS A 486 -7.54 29.73 8.30
N SER A 487 -6.23 29.77 8.48
CA SER A 487 -5.56 29.95 9.77
C SER A 487 -4.97 31.37 9.97
N ARG A 488 -4.98 32.21 8.95
CA ARG A 488 -4.34 33.55 8.93
C ARG A 488 -5.36 34.68 8.80
N ASP A 489 -6.14 34.65 7.74
CA ASP A 489 -7.19 35.61 7.45
C ASP A 489 -8.52 34.89 7.23
N LEU A 490 -9.27 34.74 8.29
CA LEU A 490 -10.54 34.02 8.25
C LEU A 490 -11.58 34.75 7.39
N ALA A 491 -11.49 36.07 7.22
CA ALA A 491 -12.42 36.81 6.37
C ALA A 491 -12.14 36.53 4.90
N ALA A 492 -10.86 36.54 4.48
CA ALA A 492 -10.46 36.14 3.13
C ALA A 492 -10.80 34.69 2.85
N ALA A 493 -10.55 33.77 3.80
CA ALA A 493 -10.90 32.35 3.67
C ALA A 493 -12.43 32.15 3.57
N ARG A 494 -13.23 32.87 4.33
CA ARG A 494 -14.71 32.84 4.25
C ARG A 494 -15.21 33.30 2.87
N ALA A 495 -14.63 34.37 2.34
CA ALA A 495 -14.97 34.86 1.00
C ALA A 495 -14.65 33.79 -0.06
N ALA A 496 -13.46 33.20 -0.01
CA ALA A 496 -13.07 32.11 -0.91
C ALA A 496 -13.97 30.86 -0.77
N ALA A 497 -14.41 30.55 0.45
CA ALA A 497 -15.32 29.42 0.69
C ALA A 497 -16.74 29.70 0.15
N ALA A 498 -17.22 30.93 0.24
CA ALA A 498 -18.48 31.36 -0.36
C ALA A 498 -18.41 31.28 -1.89
N GLU A 499 -17.32 31.72 -2.48
CA GLU A 499 -17.02 31.60 -3.92
C GLU A 499 -16.96 30.13 -4.35
N SER A 500 -16.19 29.29 -3.65
CA SER A 500 -16.12 27.84 -3.88
C SER A 500 -17.50 27.20 -3.89
N ARG A 501 -18.36 27.54 -2.92
CA ARG A 501 -19.71 27.01 -2.85
C ARG A 501 -20.57 27.44 -4.05
N ALA A 502 -20.47 28.68 -4.49
CA ALA A 502 -21.17 29.19 -5.66
C ALA A 502 -20.69 28.52 -6.96
N LEU A 503 -19.37 28.31 -7.11
CA LEU A 503 -18.79 27.63 -8.28
C LEU A 503 -19.15 26.14 -8.31
N CYS A 504 -19.15 25.46 -7.15
CA CYS A 504 -19.58 24.06 -7.05
C CYS A 504 -21.05 23.86 -7.48
N ALA A 505 -21.92 24.84 -7.29
CA ALA A 505 -23.31 24.77 -7.70
C ALA A 505 -23.48 24.90 -9.25
N ARG A 506 -22.48 25.40 -9.95
CA ARG A 506 -22.47 25.63 -11.41
C ARG A 506 -21.78 24.49 -12.17
N LEU A 507 -20.91 23.73 -11.50
CA LEU A 507 -20.24 22.56 -12.08
C LEU A 507 -21.16 21.34 -12.11
N PRO A 508 -20.98 20.43 -13.08
CA PRO A 508 -21.74 19.18 -13.13
C PRO A 508 -21.53 18.33 -11.87
N ALA A 509 -22.60 17.75 -11.35
CA ALA A 509 -22.56 16.97 -10.11
C ALA A 509 -21.55 15.81 -10.14
N HIS A 510 -21.34 15.17 -11.29
CA HIS A 510 -20.35 14.09 -11.45
C HIS A 510 -18.92 14.57 -11.27
N ALA A 511 -18.57 15.81 -11.66
CA ALA A 511 -17.22 16.37 -11.53
C ALA A 511 -16.80 16.53 -10.06
N LEU A 512 -17.76 16.70 -9.14
CA LEU A 512 -17.53 16.87 -7.71
C LEU A 512 -17.79 15.60 -6.90
N ALA A 513 -18.40 14.57 -7.50
CA ALA A 513 -18.73 13.32 -6.81
C ALA A 513 -17.50 12.62 -6.24
N GLU A 514 -16.40 12.68 -6.97
CA GLU A 514 -15.12 12.06 -6.61
C GLU A 514 -14.19 13.02 -5.84
N ARG A 515 -14.67 14.21 -5.49
CA ARG A 515 -13.87 15.27 -4.83
C ARG A 515 -14.51 15.76 -3.52
N PRO A 516 -14.77 14.84 -2.57
CA PRO A 516 -15.42 15.18 -1.30
C PRO A 516 -14.57 16.13 -0.45
N GLU A 517 -13.26 16.21 -0.66
CA GLU A 517 -12.34 17.09 0.05
C GLU A 517 -12.63 18.58 -0.19
N ILE A 518 -13.04 18.96 -1.40
CA ILE A 518 -13.41 20.35 -1.73
C ILE A 518 -14.61 20.77 -0.89
N ARG A 519 -15.62 19.91 -0.81
CA ARG A 519 -16.80 20.15 0.01
C ARG A 519 -16.45 20.17 1.50
N ALA A 520 -15.60 19.24 1.94
CA ALA A 520 -15.17 19.15 3.33
C ALA A 520 -14.44 20.42 3.77
N LEU A 521 -13.48 20.91 2.99
CA LEU A 521 -12.74 22.15 3.26
C LEU A 521 -13.68 23.37 3.25
N THR A 522 -14.53 23.48 2.23
CA THR A 522 -15.50 24.60 2.11
C THR A 522 -16.40 24.67 3.35
N GLN A 523 -16.97 23.55 3.77
CA GLN A 523 -17.85 23.49 4.93
C GLN A 523 -17.11 23.72 6.24
N PHE A 524 -15.88 23.23 6.38
CA PHE A 524 -15.02 23.48 7.53
C PHE A 524 -14.72 24.97 7.69
N VAL A 525 -14.28 25.63 6.61
CA VAL A 525 -13.93 27.07 6.64
C VAL A 525 -15.17 27.93 6.95
N LEU A 526 -16.30 27.68 6.29
CA LEU A 526 -17.55 28.39 6.57
C LEU A 526 -18.01 28.16 8.01
N GLY A 527 -18.04 26.91 8.47
CA GLY A 527 -18.46 26.58 9.82
C GLY A 527 -17.58 27.22 10.90
N ARG A 528 -16.25 27.25 10.68
CA ARG A 528 -15.29 27.94 11.54
C ARG A 528 -15.57 29.45 11.56
N ALA A 529 -15.80 30.06 10.39
CA ALA A 529 -16.07 31.47 10.28
C ALA A 529 -17.37 31.86 11.01
N GLU A 530 -18.47 31.11 10.84
CA GLU A 530 -19.73 31.36 11.55
C GLU A 530 -19.58 31.16 13.06
N LEU A 531 -18.80 30.20 13.53
CA LEU A 531 -18.50 30.00 14.95
C LEU A 531 -17.78 31.23 15.53
N ARG A 532 -16.77 31.78 14.84
CA ARG A 532 -16.05 32.98 15.28
C ARG A 532 -16.91 34.23 15.18
N ALA A 533 -17.85 34.29 14.23
CA ALA A 533 -18.82 35.37 14.13
C ALA A 533 -19.94 35.27 15.21
N GLY A 534 -20.02 34.15 15.90
CA GLY A 534 -20.99 33.89 16.95
C GLY A 534 -22.33 33.34 16.51
N ASP A 535 -22.48 32.96 15.25
CA ASP A 535 -23.66 32.21 14.77
C ASP A 535 -23.48 30.72 14.99
N LEU A 536 -23.74 30.27 16.21
CA LEU A 536 -23.65 28.87 16.60
C LEU A 536 -24.69 27.98 15.88
N ARG A 537 -25.80 28.58 15.40
CA ARG A 537 -26.86 27.84 14.68
C ARG A 537 -26.45 27.55 13.25
N ALA A 538 -25.78 28.48 12.58
CA ALA A 538 -25.25 28.29 11.23
C ALA A 538 -23.98 27.43 11.25
N ALA A 539 -23.12 27.54 12.25
CA ALA A 539 -21.86 26.80 12.35
C ALA A 539 -22.05 25.29 12.47
N GLU A 540 -23.00 24.83 13.29
CA GLU A 540 -23.19 23.39 13.58
C GLU A 540 -23.49 22.54 12.34
N PRO A 541 -24.49 22.85 11.49
CA PRO A 541 -24.79 22.07 10.30
C PRO A 541 -23.66 22.10 9.27
N LEU A 542 -22.92 23.21 9.17
CA LEU A 542 -21.76 23.34 8.29
C LEU A 542 -20.65 22.41 8.74
N LEU A 543 -20.24 22.46 10.01
CA LEU A 543 -19.18 21.61 10.56
C LEU A 543 -19.57 20.12 10.53
N THR A 544 -20.84 19.78 10.79
CA THR A 544 -21.34 18.41 10.72
C THR A 544 -21.31 17.88 9.27
N SER A 545 -21.74 18.72 8.30
CA SER A 545 -21.66 18.39 6.89
C SER A 545 -20.21 18.24 6.42
N GLY A 546 -19.31 19.12 6.89
CA GLY A 546 -17.87 19.02 6.66
C GLY A 546 -17.27 17.75 7.22
N LEU A 547 -17.63 17.36 8.44
CA LEU A 547 -17.20 16.12 9.07
C LEU A 547 -17.64 14.88 8.29
N LYS A 548 -18.88 14.87 7.79
CA LYS A 548 -19.41 13.78 6.93
C LYS A 548 -18.62 13.69 5.62
N ALA A 549 -18.38 14.82 4.95
CA ALA A 549 -17.61 14.86 3.71
C ALA A 549 -16.16 14.43 3.95
N ALA A 550 -15.52 14.88 5.03
CA ALA A 550 -14.16 14.49 5.41
C ALA A 550 -14.03 12.99 5.73
N GLY A 551 -15.10 12.33 6.15
CA GLY A 551 -15.12 10.88 6.34
C GLY A 551 -14.95 10.09 5.04
N ALA A 552 -15.33 10.67 3.91
CA ALA A 552 -15.19 10.05 2.59
C ALA A 552 -13.79 10.25 1.96
N THR A 553 -12.94 11.13 2.53
CA THR A 553 -11.61 11.44 1.96
C THR A 553 -10.50 10.52 2.46
N GLU A 554 -10.82 9.63 3.42
CA GLU A 554 -9.84 8.81 4.15
C GLU A 554 -8.68 9.62 4.78
N ASN A 555 -8.79 10.93 4.78
CA ASN A 555 -7.82 11.86 5.36
C ASN A 555 -8.29 12.36 6.73
N GLY A 556 -7.48 12.10 7.73
CA GLY A 556 -7.79 12.49 9.11
C GLY A 556 -7.72 13.99 9.39
N ALA A 557 -7.07 14.82 8.55
CA ALA A 557 -6.80 16.23 8.86
C ALA A 557 -8.06 17.10 8.88
N LEU A 558 -8.82 17.12 7.77
CA LEU A 558 -10.10 17.85 7.72
C LEU A 558 -11.11 17.29 8.71
N ARG A 559 -11.14 15.96 8.87
CA ARG A 559 -11.97 15.32 9.88
C ARG A 559 -11.62 15.80 11.29
N ARG A 560 -10.33 15.86 11.61
CA ARG A 560 -9.85 16.39 12.90
C ARG A 560 -10.22 17.85 13.06
N GLY A 561 -10.01 18.70 12.05
CA GLY A 561 -10.39 20.10 12.07
C GLY A 561 -11.86 20.31 12.40
N CYS A 562 -12.77 19.61 11.71
CA CYS A 562 -14.20 19.65 11.97
C CYS A 562 -14.56 19.20 13.41
N LEU A 563 -13.91 18.12 13.90
CA LEU A 563 -14.13 17.61 15.26
C LEU A 563 -13.69 18.62 16.32
N VAL A 564 -12.56 19.29 16.12
CA VAL A 564 -12.05 20.33 17.04
C VAL A 564 -12.96 21.54 17.10
N GLU A 565 -13.45 22.00 15.93
CA GLU A 565 -14.38 23.12 15.90
C GLU A 565 -15.76 22.77 16.50
N LEU A 566 -16.26 21.54 16.29
CA LEU A 566 -17.46 21.03 16.96
C LEU A 566 -17.25 20.92 18.47
N ALA A 567 -16.06 20.49 18.91
CA ALA A 567 -15.72 20.44 20.33
C ALA A 567 -15.73 21.85 20.96
N LEU A 568 -15.18 22.86 20.26
CA LEU A 568 -15.22 24.24 20.71
C LEU A 568 -16.65 24.80 20.75
N LEU A 569 -17.45 24.52 19.71
CA LEU A 569 -18.87 24.92 19.64
C LEU A 569 -19.66 24.38 20.83
N GLU A 570 -19.49 23.11 21.18
CA GLU A 570 -20.17 22.50 22.32
C GLU A 570 -19.66 23.03 23.66
N ALA A 571 -18.35 23.38 23.76
CA ALA A 571 -17.80 24.03 24.95
C ALA A 571 -18.40 25.43 25.14
N VAL A 572 -18.51 26.22 24.06
CA VAL A 572 -19.17 27.57 24.09
C VAL A 572 -20.64 27.46 24.45
N ARG A 573 -21.31 26.37 24.13
CA ARG A 573 -22.70 26.09 24.59
C ARG A 573 -22.80 25.61 26.03
N GLY A 574 -21.67 25.37 26.72
CA GLY A 574 -21.62 24.78 28.06
C GLY A 574 -21.87 23.29 28.11
N ARG A 575 -21.82 22.58 26.95
CA ARG A 575 -22.04 21.13 26.84
C ARG A 575 -20.73 20.37 26.92
N PHE A 576 -20.05 20.48 28.08
CA PHE A 576 -18.67 19.97 28.24
C PHE A 576 -18.49 18.45 28.02
N ARG A 577 -19.56 17.68 28.24
CA ARG A 577 -19.51 16.24 27.93
C ARG A 577 -19.36 16.00 26.44
N ALA A 578 -20.19 16.61 25.62
CA ALA A 578 -20.12 16.49 24.16
C ALA A 578 -18.79 17.07 23.62
N ALA A 579 -18.36 18.22 24.17
CA ALA A 579 -17.07 18.80 23.84
C ALA A 579 -15.91 17.83 24.09
N GLY A 580 -15.91 17.14 25.24
CA GLY A 580 -14.91 16.13 25.59
C GLY A 580 -14.96 14.88 24.69
N GLU A 581 -16.14 14.45 24.27
CA GLU A 581 -16.31 13.33 23.32
C GLU A 581 -15.72 13.70 21.95
N PHE A 582 -16.03 14.86 21.41
CA PHE A 582 -15.43 15.35 20.15
C PHE A 582 -13.92 15.54 20.25
N ALA A 583 -13.42 16.13 21.33
CA ALA A 583 -11.99 16.31 21.57
C ALA A 583 -11.25 14.96 21.63
N THR A 584 -11.84 13.96 22.25
CA THR A 584 -11.28 12.60 22.30
C THR A 584 -11.25 11.95 20.91
N LEU A 585 -12.30 12.12 20.11
CA LEU A 585 -12.33 11.63 18.74
C LEU A 585 -11.27 12.31 17.86
N ALA A 586 -10.98 13.60 18.10
CA ALA A 586 -9.97 14.36 17.38
C ALA A 586 -8.52 13.91 17.68
N THR A 587 -8.29 13.20 18.80
CA THR A 587 -6.96 12.73 19.20
C THR A 587 -6.67 11.28 18.80
N ARG A 588 -7.60 10.56 18.19
CA ARG A 588 -7.39 9.14 17.79
C ARG A 588 -6.38 9.02 16.65
N PRO A 589 -5.38 8.13 16.76
CA PRO A 589 -4.45 7.84 15.68
C PRO A 589 -5.14 7.14 14.47
N PRO A 590 -4.57 7.20 13.25
CA PRO A 590 -3.36 7.93 12.91
C PRO A 590 -3.60 9.44 12.86
N LEU A 591 -2.68 10.21 13.45
CA LEU A 591 -2.70 11.67 13.33
C LEU A 591 -2.16 11.98 11.92
N PRO A 592 -2.94 12.61 11.07
CA PRO A 592 -2.47 12.96 9.75
C PRO A 592 -1.46 14.09 9.82
N THR A 593 -0.44 14.00 9.02
CA THR A 593 0.48 15.08 8.71
C THR A 593 -0.17 16.05 7.73
N TRP A 594 -1.18 16.80 8.14
CA TRP A 594 -1.49 18.02 7.43
C TRP A 594 -0.49 19.07 7.92
N THR A 595 0.10 19.76 6.94
CA THR A 595 1.18 20.73 7.08
C THR A 595 1.25 21.45 8.42
N ALA A 596 2.45 21.79 8.87
CA ALA A 596 2.80 22.42 10.14
C ALA A 596 2.03 23.69 10.56
N ARG A 597 0.99 24.10 9.83
CA ARG A 597 0.19 25.31 10.00
C ARG A 597 -1.27 25.07 10.38
N ASP A 598 -1.59 23.96 11.05
CA ASP A 598 -2.95 23.69 11.53
C ASP A 598 -3.17 24.32 12.92
N SER A 599 -3.94 25.41 12.97
CA SER A 599 -4.36 26.08 14.22
C SER A 599 -5.30 25.21 15.08
N SER A 600 -5.82 24.11 14.56
CA SER A 600 -6.69 23.18 15.31
C SER A 600 -6.02 22.62 16.57
N ASN A 601 -4.69 22.57 16.62
CA ASN A 601 -3.99 22.07 17.80
C ASN A 601 -4.17 23.01 19.01
N ALA A 602 -4.01 24.33 18.83
CA ALA A 602 -4.25 25.31 19.89
C ALA A 602 -5.71 25.27 20.38
N THR A 603 -6.67 25.21 19.45
CA THR A 603 -8.10 25.10 19.76
C THR A 603 -8.41 23.83 20.55
N LEU A 604 -7.83 22.69 20.17
CA LEU A 604 -8.02 21.42 20.88
C LEU A 604 -7.49 21.49 22.33
N LEU A 605 -6.31 22.06 22.53
CA LEU A 605 -5.72 22.22 23.86
C LEU A 605 -6.61 23.12 24.76
N VAL A 606 -7.14 24.23 24.20
CA VAL A 606 -8.06 25.10 24.91
C VAL A 606 -9.36 24.41 25.29
N VAL A 607 -9.95 23.64 24.38
CA VAL A 607 -11.17 22.86 24.67
C VAL A 607 -10.91 21.83 25.76
N ARG A 608 -9.77 21.10 25.70
CA ARG A 608 -9.39 20.13 26.72
C ARG A 608 -9.19 20.78 28.08
N ALA A 609 -8.54 21.93 28.11
CA ALA A 609 -8.41 22.74 29.33
C ALA A 609 -9.78 23.12 29.90
N TRP A 610 -10.70 23.60 29.06
CA TRP A 610 -12.03 23.99 29.49
C TRP A 610 -12.87 22.80 29.98
N VAL A 611 -12.80 21.67 29.31
CA VAL A 611 -13.44 20.42 29.72
C VAL A 611 -12.86 19.94 31.07
N ALA A 612 -11.54 20.02 31.25
CA ALA A 612 -10.88 19.67 32.51
C ALA A 612 -11.32 20.63 33.66
N LEU A 613 -11.46 21.92 33.37
CA LEU A 613 -12.01 22.87 34.33
C LEU A 613 -13.42 22.48 34.81
N ALA A 614 -14.29 22.14 33.85
CA ALA A 614 -15.65 21.69 34.13
C ALA A 614 -15.68 20.33 34.90
N ARG A 615 -14.59 19.57 34.93
CA ARG A 615 -14.42 18.34 35.72
C ARG A 615 -13.79 18.58 37.08
N GLY A 616 -13.32 19.81 37.36
CA GLY A 616 -12.62 20.13 38.60
C GLY A 616 -11.17 19.60 38.63
N GLU A 617 -10.48 19.58 37.48
CA GLU A 617 -9.11 19.07 37.31
C GLU A 617 -8.12 20.23 37.05
N PRO A 618 -7.81 21.10 38.03
CA PRO A 618 -7.06 22.34 37.81
C PRO A 618 -5.61 22.11 37.37
N ASP A 619 -5.01 20.97 37.71
CA ASP A 619 -3.65 20.65 37.30
C ASP A 619 -3.60 20.34 35.80
N VAL A 620 -4.60 19.59 35.29
CA VAL A 620 -4.75 19.33 33.85
C VAL A 620 -4.98 20.61 33.09
N VAL A 621 -5.81 21.52 33.63
CA VAL A 621 -6.04 22.87 33.01
C VAL A 621 -4.74 23.63 32.86
N ARG A 622 -3.91 23.71 33.91
CA ARG A 622 -2.62 24.42 33.86
C ARG A 622 -1.64 23.77 32.87
N ALA A 623 -1.59 22.47 32.82
CA ALA A 623 -0.75 21.74 31.88
C ALA A 623 -1.16 21.98 30.41
N GLU A 624 -2.45 21.85 30.08
CA GLU A 624 -2.95 22.08 28.72
C GLU A 624 -2.75 23.55 28.30
N LEU A 625 -3.08 24.56 29.17
CA LEU A 625 -2.88 25.96 28.88
C LEU A 625 -1.39 26.32 28.72
N GLY A 626 -0.48 25.63 29.41
CA GLY A 626 0.96 25.77 29.23
C GLY A 626 1.42 25.48 27.80
N HIS A 627 0.78 24.55 27.12
CA HIS A 627 1.09 24.18 25.73
C HIS A 627 0.42 25.11 24.70
N VAL A 628 -0.68 25.80 25.08
CA VAL A 628 -1.42 26.69 24.16
C VAL A 628 -0.55 27.86 23.70
N GLY A 629 0.27 28.41 24.60
CA GLY A 629 1.14 29.56 24.28
C GLY A 629 2.09 29.25 23.11
N ALA A 630 2.75 28.11 23.12
CA ALA A 630 3.64 27.69 22.05
C ALA A 630 2.88 27.45 20.73
N ALA A 631 1.69 26.86 20.80
CA ALA A 631 0.87 26.60 19.61
C ALA A 631 0.35 27.91 18.97
N LEU A 632 -0.06 28.90 19.79
CA LEU A 632 -0.52 30.22 19.31
C LEU A 632 0.63 31.11 18.84
N HIS A 633 1.84 30.92 19.35
CA HIS A 633 3.02 31.63 18.85
C HIS A 633 3.34 31.18 17.41
N ALA A 634 3.18 29.89 17.12
CA ALA A 634 3.37 29.36 15.77
C ALA A 634 2.27 29.83 14.78
N LEU A 635 1.02 29.87 15.25
CA LEU A 635 -0.15 30.28 14.46
C LEU A 635 -1.12 31.10 15.30
N PRO A 636 -1.07 32.43 15.20
CA PRO A 636 -1.93 33.32 15.96
C PRO A 636 -3.41 33.13 15.57
N ASP A 637 -4.24 32.80 16.55
CA ASP A 637 -5.71 32.80 16.44
C ASP A 637 -6.26 33.66 17.61
N PRO A 638 -6.65 34.91 17.37
CA PRO A 638 -7.11 35.81 18.42
C PRO A 638 -8.31 35.29 19.21
N PHE A 639 -9.21 34.58 18.53
CA PHE A 639 -10.38 33.97 19.17
C PHE A 639 -9.97 32.85 20.13
N THR A 640 -9.15 31.92 19.68
CA THR A 640 -8.64 30.82 20.51
C THR A 640 -7.80 31.36 21.68
N ALA A 641 -6.96 32.37 21.44
CA ALA A 641 -6.20 33.05 22.48
C ALA A 641 -7.09 33.70 23.55
N GLY A 642 -8.17 34.35 23.11
CA GLY A 642 -9.16 34.95 23.99
C GLY A 642 -9.88 33.94 24.87
N VAL A 643 -10.32 32.81 24.27
CA VAL A 643 -10.94 31.70 25.03
C VAL A 643 -9.93 31.08 26.01
N ALA A 644 -8.68 30.91 25.62
CA ALA A 644 -7.61 30.39 26.50
C ALA A 644 -7.41 31.31 27.73
N SER A 645 -7.33 32.63 27.49
CA SER A 645 -7.24 33.65 28.56
C SER A 645 -8.45 33.58 29.49
N LEU A 646 -9.64 33.43 28.93
CA LEU A 646 -10.88 33.31 29.72
C LEU A 646 -10.83 32.05 30.61
N VAL A 647 -10.47 30.90 30.07
CA VAL A 647 -10.35 29.65 30.84
C VAL A 647 -9.29 29.77 31.93
N GLY A 648 -8.14 30.39 31.64
CA GLY A 648 -7.09 30.64 32.64
C GLY A 648 -7.57 31.52 33.80
N ARG A 649 -8.39 32.54 33.52
CA ARG A 649 -8.98 33.40 34.57
C ARG A 649 -10.02 32.63 35.41
N LEU A 650 -10.83 31.77 34.78
CA LEU A 650 -11.80 30.95 35.49
C LEU A 650 -11.14 29.94 36.45
N VAL A 651 -9.99 29.41 36.13
CA VAL A 651 -9.22 28.52 37.06
C VAL A 651 -8.82 29.27 38.31
N ASN A 652 -8.37 30.51 38.17
CA ASN A 652 -7.96 31.32 39.32
C ASN A 652 -9.16 31.70 40.21
N LEU A 653 -10.34 31.91 39.62
CA LEU A 653 -11.57 32.19 40.36
C LEU A 653 -12.16 30.96 41.06
N ALA A 654 -12.05 29.78 40.47
CA ALA A 654 -12.52 28.54 41.06
C ALA A 654 -11.88 28.25 42.43
N GLY A 655 -10.68 28.80 42.71
CA GLY A 655 -9.96 28.69 43.97
C GLY A 655 -10.36 29.74 45.05
N GLN A 656 -11.16 30.78 44.72
CA GLN A 656 -11.40 31.93 45.61
C GLN A 656 -12.85 32.04 46.16
N GLY A 657 -13.73 31.10 45.90
CA GLY A 657 -15.15 31.15 46.33
C GLY A 657 -16.13 31.54 45.20
N PRO A 658 -17.46 31.65 45.49
CA PRO A 658 -18.43 31.89 44.42
C PRO A 658 -18.20 33.26 43.79
N PRO A 659 -17.85 33.32 42.51
CA PRO A 659 -17.69 34.58 41.84
C PRO A 659 -19.07 35.22 41.64
N ALA A 660 -19.22 36.46 42.08
CA ALA A 660 -20.22 37.31 41.51
C ALA A 660 -19.80 37.59 40.07
N VAL A 661 -20.47 36.94 39.17
CA VAL A 661 -20.71 37.25 37.75
C VAL A 661 -19.60 37.02 36.74
N PRO A 662 -19.90 36.07 35.79
CA PRO A 662 -19.18 35.94 34.53
C PRO A 662 -19.15 37.19 33.64
N ASP A 663 -20.12 38.12 33.77
CA ASP A 663 -20.26 39.32 32.93
C ASP A 663 -19.07 40.26 33.06
N ALA A 664 -18.57 40.54 34.28
CA ALA A 664 -17.38 41.38 34.50
C ALA A 664 -16.08 40.78 33.86
N LEU A 665 -15.99 39.47 33.72
CA LEU A 665 -14.89 38.81 33.01
C LEU A 665 -14.98 39.01 31.51
N LEU A 666 -16.19 39.03 30.96
CA LEU A 666 -16.46 39.23 29.54
C LEU A 666 -16.37 40.68 29.11
N ASP A 667 -16.61 41.63 30.03
CA ASP A 667 -16.44 43.07 29.79
C ASP A 667 -14.98 43.45 29.53
N THR A 668 -14.05 42.69 30.07
CA THR A 668 -12.62 42.87 29.82
C THR A 668 -12.11 42.00 28.65
N ALA A 669 -13.00 41.24 28.00
CA ALA A 669 -12.67 40.47 26.82
C ALA A 669 -12.47 41.42 25.64
N GLY A 670 -11.39 41.64 25.07
CA GLY A 670 -11.09 42.59 23.99
C GLY A 670 -11.93 42.36 22.71
N PRO A 671 -11.50 42.88 21.58
CA PRO A 671 -12.25 42.87 20.30
C PRO A 671 -12.45 41.48 19.68
N TRP A 672 -11.83 40.45 20.27
CA TRP A 672 -11.96 39.06 19.78
C TRP A 672 -13.35 38.47 20.06
N LEU A 673 -14.13 39.03 20.99
CA LEU A 673 -15.41 38.50 21.42
C LEU A 673 -16.59 39.16 20.69
N PRO A 674 -17.26 38.47 19.76
CA PRO A 674 -18.49 38.97 19.15
C PRO A 674 -19.58 39.19 20.20
N PRO A 675 -20.41 40.26 20.09
CA PRO A 675 -21.52 40.52 21.01
C PRO A 675 -22.49 39.33 21.14
N THR A 676 -22.70 38.61 20.07
CA THR A 676 -23.55 37.41 19.98
C THR A 676 -23.09 36.25 20.85
N LEU A 677 -21.78 36.11 21.12
CA LEU A 677 -21.21 35.06 21.96
C LEU A 677 -21.15 35.42 23.45
N ARG A 678 -21.37 36.70 23.86
CA ARG A 678 -21.30 37.08 25.28
C ARG A 678 -22.22 36.23 26.16
N GLN A 679 -23.47 36.10 25.78
CA GLN A 679 -24.47 35.34 26.56
C GLN A 679 -24.21 33.84 26.58
N PRO A 680 -23.92 33.15 25.43
CA PRO A 680 -23.51 31.79 25.45
C PRO A 680 -22.26 31.53 26.30
N LEU A 681 -21.21 32.33 26.17
CA LEU A 681 -19.98 32.20 26.96
C LEU A 681 -20.22 32.44 28.45
N ALA A 682 -21.03 33.44 28.85
CA ALA A 682 -21.40 33.66 30.24
C ALA A 682 -22.04 32.39 30.86
N ARG A 683 -22.97 31.77 30.15
CA ARG A 683 -23.60 30.51 30.58
C ARG A 683 -22.61 29.37 30.65
N ALA A 684 -21.72 29.23 29.67
CA ALA A 684 -20.69 28.19 29.66
C ALA A 684 -19.70 28.38 30.82
N CYS A 685 -19.27 29.61 31.08
CA CYS A 685 -18.43 29.96 32.26
C CYS A 685 -19.11 29.58 33.58
N ALA A 686 -20.38 29.95 33.76
CA ALA A 686 -21.14 29.55 34.91
C ALA A 686 -21.27 28.02 35.06
N ALA A 687 -21.60 27.36 33.97
CA ALA A 687 -21.71 25.88 33.91
C ALA A 687 -20.39 25.17 34.22
N SER A 688 -19.23 25.73 33.83
CA SER A 688 -17.91 25.13 34.13
C SER A 688 -17.53 25.25 35.61
N LEU A 689 -18.07 26.24 36.34
CA LEU A 689 -17.82 26.45 37.77
C LEU A 689 -18.87 25.76 38.67
N ASP A 690 -20.01 25.34 38.13
CA ASP A 690 -21.16 24.83 38.89
C ASP A 690 -21.19 23.29 39.02
N THR A 691 -20.09 22.63 38.67
CA THR A 691 -19.97 21.18 38.74
C THR A 691 -19.85 20.64 40.18
N PRO A 692 -20.39 19.43 40.49
CA PRO A 692 -20.35 18.85 41.83
C PRO A 692 -18.94 18.71 42.41
N CYS A 693 -17.90 18.54 41.58
CA CYS A 693 -16.51 18.53 42.04
C CYS A 693 -15.98 19.90 42.46
N ALA A 694 -16.41 20.98 41.84
CA ALA A 694 -16.06 22.33 42.25
C ALA A 694 -16.74 22.70 43.63
N ARG A 695 -17.90 22.12 43.91
CA ARG A 695 -18.58 22.28 45.22
C ARG A 695 -17.89 21.48 46.32
N ALA A 696 -17.21 20.39 46.03
CA ALA A 696 -16.52 19.56 47.02
C ALA A 696 -15.21 20.19 47.55
N HIS A 697 -14.63 21.17 46.85
CA HIS A 697 -13.41 21.91 47.25
C HIS A 697 -13.72 23.30 47.88
N ARG A 698 -14.98 23.61 48.16
CA ARG A 698 -15.33 24.82 48.93
C ARG A 698 -15.02 24.59 50.41
N PRO A 699 -14.22 25.41 51.06
CA PRO A 699 -14.18 25.42 52.51
C PRO A 699 -15.57 25.84 53.01
N ALA A 700 -16.23 24.98 53.73
CA ALA A 700 -17.47 25.28 54.39
C ALA A 700 -17.24 26.42 55.41
N PRO A 701 -18.16 27.43 55.54
CA PRO A 701 -18.13 28.29 56.71
C PRO A 701 -18.29 27.42 57.92
N GLY A 702 -17.34 27.58 58.88
CA GLY A 702 -17.23 26.69 60.01
C GLY A 702 -18.54 26.57 60.79
N ASP A 703 -18.96 25.33 60.97
CA ASP A 703 -19.63 24.84 62.17
C ASP A 703 -19.41 23.35 62.27
N GLY A 704 -19.12 22.90 63.50
CA GLY A 704 -18.52 21.68 63.86
C GLY A 704 -19.35 20.42 63.67
N HIS A 705 -18.59 19.32 63.69
CA HIS A 705 -18.94 17.96 64.03
C HIS A 705 -19.94 17.17 63.17
N GLY A 706 -19.40 16.19 62.49
CA GLY A 706 -20.16 15.05 61.99
C GLY A 706 -19.43 14.29 60.89
N THR A 707 -18.49 13.44 61.21
CA THR A 707 -17.98 12.35 60.35
C THR A 707 -19.11 11.41 60.04
N ALA A 708 -19.77 11.58 58.86
CA ALA A 708 -20.61 10.54 58.31
C ALA A 708 -19.69 9.56 57.53
N ASP A 709 -19.34 8.51 58.21
CA ASP A 709 -18.72 7.34 57.67
C ASP A 709 -19.72 6.70 56.69
N VAL A 710 -19.48 6.86 55.37
CA VAL A 710 -20.26 6.17 54.34
C VAL A 710 -19.75 4.75 54.34
N THR A 711 -20.44 3.90 55.11
CA THR A 711 -20.23 2.45 55.10
C THR A 711 -20.51 1.92 53.69
N VAL A 712 -19.44 1.70 52.90
CA VAL A 712 -19.53 0.96 51.64
C VAL A 712 -19.85 -0.49 51.97
N GLU A 713 -21.00 -0.97 51.51
CA GLU A 713 -21.34 -2.40 51.62
C GLU A 713 -20.25 -3.25 50.98
N ARG A 714 -19.69 -4.25 51.68
CA ARG A 714 -18.66 -5.16 51.13
C ARG A 714 -19.20 -5.90 49.92
N LEU A 715 -18.37 -5.96 48.86
CA LEU A 715 -18.64 -6.81 47.69
C LEU A 715 -18.52 -8.28 48.09
N THR A 716 -19.31 -9.13 47.50
CA THR A 716 -19.16 -10.60 47.60
C THR A 716 -18.06 -11.06 46.67
N ALA A 717 -17.43 -12.22 46.90
CA ALA A 717 -16.39 -12.79 46.07
C ALA A 717 -16.80 -12.84 44.58
N ARG A 718 -18.05 -13.14 44.27
CA ARG A 718 -18.57 -13.17 42.90
C ARG A 718 -18.74 -11.77 42.29
N GLU A 719 -19.06 -10.78 43.09
CA GLU A 719 -19.13 -9.38 42.64
C GLU A 719 -17.73 -8.78 42.40
N GLU A 720 -16.72 -9.24 43.20
CA GLU A 720 -15.31 -8.90 42.98
C GLU A 720 -14.77 -9.54 41.69
N ASP A 721 -15.10 -10.82 41.44
CA ASP A 721 -14.75 -11.50 40.18
C ASP A 721 -15.31 -10.75 38.96
N VAL A 722 -16.60 -10.40 39.01
CA VAL A 722 -17.25 -9.62 37.93
C VAL A 722 -16.64 -8.21 37.77
N LEU A 723 -16.32 -7.55 38.90
CA LEU A 723 -15.69 -6.23 38.92
C LEU A 723 -14.26 -6.30 38.37
N GLY A 724 -13.51 -7.34 38.66
CA GLY A 724 -12.18 -7.59 38.11
C GLY A 724 -12.20 -7.71 36.56
N ARG A 725 -13.11 -8.52 36.00
CA ARG A 725 -13.28 -8.65 34.54
C ARG A 725 -13.81 -7.36 33.91
N LEU A 726 -14.66 -6.64 34.64
CA LEU A 726 -15.14 -5.33 34.23
C LEU A 726 -13.98 -4.33 34.05
N SER A 727 -12.96 -4.40 34.91
CA SER A 727 -11.77 -3.55 34.85
C SER A 727 -10.86 -3.86 33.63
N GLN A 728 -10.93 -5.12 33.13
CA GLN A 728 -10.23 -5.60 31.94
C GLN A 728 -10.97 -5.27 30.63
N MET A 729 -12.01 -4.44 30.69
CA MET A 729 -12.80 -3.99 29.54
C MET A 729 -13.66 -5.08 28.86
N MET A 730 -13.82 -6.24 29.47
CA MET A 730 -14.61 -7.36 28.92
C MET A 730 -16.10 -6.99 28.85
N THR A 731 -16.77 -7.36 27.75
CA THR A 731 -18.23 -7.19 27.60
C THR A 731 -19.01 -8.08 28.58
N THR A 732 -20.30 -7.85 28.75
CA THR A 732 -21.14 -8.65 29.63
C THR A 732 -21.20 -10.13 29.20
N GLU A 733 -21.16 -10.35 27.89
CA GLU A 733 -21.14 -11.65 27.23
C GLU A 733 -19.80 -12.37 27.48
N GLU A 734 -18.68 -11.69 27.33
CA GLU A 734 -17.33 -12.22 27.60
C GLU A 734 -17.14 -12.53 29.11
N ILE A 735 -17.65 -11.69 30.01
CA ILE A 735 -17.63 -11.96 31.46
C ILE A 735 -18.47 -13.18 31.78
N ALA A 736 -19.61 -13.36 31.11
CA ALA A 736 -20.46 -14.52 31.33
C ALA A 736 -19.78 -15.83 30.89
N GLU A 737 -19.08 -15.79 29.76
CA GLU A 737 -18.31 -16.91 29.22
C GLU A 737 -17.10 -17.25 30.11
N ASP A 738 -16.31 -16.26 30.54
CA ASP A 738 -15.11 -16.43 31.36
C ASP A 738 -15.42 -16.93 32.79
N LEU A 739 -16.54 -16.50 33.37
CA LEU A 739 -16.96 -16.91 34.70
C LEU A 739 -17.94 -18.11 34.70
N PHE A 740 -18.24 -18.70 33.56
CA PHE A 740 -19.21 -19.78 33.37
C PHE A 740 -20.60 -19.44 33.97
N LEU A 741 -21.08 -18.22 33.72
CA LEU A 741 -22.36 -17.71 34.22
C LEU A 741 -23.30 -17.39 33.05
N SER A 742 -24.59 -17.25 33.33
CA SER A 742 -25.50 -16.69 32.32
C SER A 742 -25.33 -15.17 32.22
N VAL A 743 -25.54 -14.60 31.02
CA VAL A 743 -25.52 -13.13 30.78
C VAL A 743 -26.45 -12.40 31.77
N ASN A 744 -27.60 -12.97 32.06
CA ASN A 744 -28.55 -12.39 33.02
C ASN A 744 -28.01 -12.40 34.46
N THR A 745 -27.25 -13.44 34.86
CA THR A 745 -26.59 -13.51 36.15
C THR A 745 -25.53 -12.44 36.30
N VAL A 746 -24.70 -12.23 35.24
CA VAL A 746 -23.70 -11.17 35.25
C VAL A 746 -24.35 -9.78 35.32
N LYS A 747 -25.46 -9.52 34.58
CA LYS A 747 -26.24 -8.28 34.68
C LYS A 747 -26.75 -8.02 36.09
N THR A 748 -27.17 -9.09 36.80
CA THR A 748 -27.65 -8.99 38.20
C THR A 748 -26.48 -8.62 39.13
N HIS A 749 -25.33 -9.26 39.00
CA HIS A 749 -24.12 -8.92 39.77
C HIS A 749 -23.65 -7.49 39.51
N LEU A 750 -23.65 -7.04 38.22
CA LEU A 750 -23.30 -5.67 37.85
C LEU A 750 -24.24 -4.65 38.51
N LYS A 751 -25.55 -4.92 38.51
CA LYS A 751 -26.53 -4.06 39.17
C LYS A 751 -26.27 -3.94 40.68
N SER A 752 -25.91 -5.05 41.31
CA SER A 752 -25.56 -5.08 42.74
C SER A 752 -24.24 -4.33 43.02
N VAL A 753 -23.19 -4.55 42.19
CA VAL A 753 -21.92 -3.83 42.28
C VAL A 753 -22.13 -2.32 42.11
N TYR A 754 -22.93 -1.90 41.16
CA TYR A 754 -23.20 -0.47 40.96
C TYR A 754 -23.93 0.15 42.14
N ARG A 755 -24.88 -0.57 42.73
CA ARG A 755 -25.58 -0.12 43.94
C ARG A 755 -24.63 -0.01 45.14
N LYS A 756 -23.80 -1.01 45.38
CA LYS A 756 -22.85 -1.06 46.52
C LYS A 756 -21.76 -0.01 46.41
N LEU A 757 -21.29 0.27 45.21
CA LEU A 757 -20.30 1.31 44.94
C LEU A 757 -20.92 2.73 44.76
N ALA A 758 -22.24 2.83 44.90
CA ALA A 758 -23.02 4.08 44.71
C ALA A 758 -22.75 4.74 43.33
N VAL A 759 -22.68 3.94 42.25
CA VAL A 759 -22.43 4.39 40.90
C VAL A 759 -23.51 3.88 39.94
N SER A 760 -23.70 4.57 38.82
CA SER A 760 -24.72 4.21 37.80
C SER A 760 -24.14 3.73 36.47
N ARG A 761 -22.80 3.71 36.33
CA ARG A 761 -22.15 3.42 35.06
C ARG A 761 -20.89 2.57 35.22
N ARG A 762 -20.59 1.77 34.20
CA ARG A 762 -19.46 0.85 34.13
C ARG A 762 -18.11 1.53 34.44
N SER A 763 -17.80 2.62 33.75
CA SER A 763 -16.54 3.37 33.94
C SER A 763 -16.42 3.98 35.33
N ALA A 764 -17.54 4.41 35.91
CA ALA A 764 -17.58 4.93 37.27
C ALA A 764 -17.35 3.83 38.31
N ALA A 765 -17.83 2.62 38.05
CA ALA A 765 -17.61 1.45 38.96
C ALA A 765 -16.14 1.07 39.01
N VAL A 766 -15.45 1.00 37.85
CA VAL A 766 -14.01 0.68 37.81
C VAL A 766 -13.18 1.76 38.49
N ARG A 767 -13.49 3.02 38.26
CA ARG A 767 -12.79 4.14 38.91
C ARG A 767 -12.99 4.11 40.44
N ARG A 768 -14.25 3.95 40.88
CA ARG A 768 -14.59 3.90 42.31
C ARG A 768 -13.97 2.71 43.00
N ALA A 769 -13.89 1.57 42.34
CA ALA A 769 -13.22 0.38 42.86
C ALA A 769 -11.71 0.61 43.04
N ARG A 770 -11.04 1.31 42.16
CA ARG A 770 -9.62 1.72 42.30
C ARG A 770 -9.42 2.72 43.45
N GLU A 771 -10.31 3.72 43.59
CA GLU A 771 -10.28 4.66 44.72
C GLU A 771 -10.41 3.97 46.05
N LEU A 772 -11.18 2.87 46.12
CA LEU A 772 -11.41 2.09 47.31
C LEU A 772 -10.42 0.92 47.46
N GLN A 773 -9.41 0.82 46.60
CA GLN A 773 -8.40 -0.28 46.59
C GLN A 773 -9.01 -1.68 46.48
N LEU A 774 -10.13 -1.83 45.77
CA LEU A 774 -10.80 -3.10 45.51
C LEU A 774 -10.35 -3.76 44.20
N LEU A 775 -9.52 -3.06 43.41
CA LEU A 775 -8.93 -3.49 42.13
C LEU A 775 -7.45 -3.14 42.08
#